data_147e0f294cd4eb0473b6df71c609ad18
#
_entry.id   147e0f294cd4eb0473b6df71c609ad18
#
_cell.length_a   1.000
_cell.length_b   1.000
_cell.length_c   1.000
_cell.angle_alpha   90.00
_cell.angle_beta   90.00
_cell.angle_gamma   90.00
#
_symmetry.space_group_name_H-M   'P 1'
#
loop_
_entity.id
_entity.type
_entity.pdbx_description
1 polymer ?
#
loop_
_entity_poly.entity_id
_entity_poly.type
_entity_poly.pdbx_seq_one_letter_code
_entity_poly.pdbx_strand_id
1 'polypeptide(L)'
;MRKGLFCLLAALLLLSFFSVAAAEEDNLIVNGDFSQVENGLPVGWYTYAYFSDAGITHFSCEDGAAQIYNLDFNDARFCQAVPVEPGAYYQITCRVKAEAYDIAGEGANISIDNTFSKSNTARETDGEWVNLTLTGQAGPDQTEVVVLLRVGFYGAESRVRAWSDDVRMVKLDGAPADAQAVSFATLAPADNDDGGQSDSFFEEEAASGYETHNELILLAAVLFVFLLGAVYTQQFRRAHGELRARSARGILAVAMLFALILRCAIALSVRGYAVDINCFEAWAYRMLHTGPLEFYSDPNYFCDYPPVYLLLLWPMEALRTAFGIAYDSNAHWLMIKLVPILFDLAGAAYLYANAKQSAGERVALVLACLYAFNPIAILDSAAWGQVDSVFTLMLAVAAVSLVRGRYPVALPVFALAVLTKPQALLFAPLGLIFVVAALVRARDYKACLRALVGLAGALVLFLLTGCVFSGGQNPVVWLWNLYTNTVSGYRYVTINAMNLYELFSLNWASLAAHPAATAVAFALFVAAYLFSFFLALRSKAPKHLFLIAASLIALLFVFGPMMHERYAFPALLLMLMAYAACRDKRILYAFTLLTAGLFINVSMILQDGLYEVSRIITGAERVYPCIASLFNLAGALCLAWTAFDVTVRGREKPFAVETLPNPHKERLLAPANYKLNLKRLDYLLIAGVTVVYSVLAFTNLGSTKAPQTAWTSSAPGETVTIDLGTEQTFHMTYYGG
;
A
#
# COMPACT_ATOMS: atom_id res chain seq x y z
N MET A 1 82.90 -19.15 -9.52
CA MET A 1 81.47 -19.39 -9.84
C MET A 1 80.58 -19.79 -8.62
N ARG A 2 81.07 -20.54 -7.62
CA ARG A 2 80.23 -20.97 -6.46
C ARG A 2 79.86 -19.87 -5.47
N LYS A 3 80.66 -18.79 -5.32
CA LYS A 3 80.36 -17.69 -4.40
C LYS A 3 79.28 -16.69 -4.94
N GLY A 4 79.22 -16.57 -6.29
CA GLY A 4 78.21 -15.69 -6.91
C GLY A 4 76.79 -16.26 -6.91
N LEU A 5 76.68 -17.60 -7.00
CA LEU A 5 75.40 -18.32 -6.96
C LEU A 5 74.75 -18.29 -5.57
N PHE A 6 75.59 -18.28 -4.50
CA PHE A 6 75.12 -18.18 -3.12
C PHE A 6 74.65 -16.82 -2.76
N CYS A 7 75.27 -15.77 -3.29
CA CYS A 7 74.75 -14.38 -3.12
C CYS A 7 73.47 -14.11 -3.91
N LEU A 8 73.32 -14.76 -5.09
CA LEU A 8 72.11 -14.64 -5.88
C LEU A 8 70.94 -15.39 -5.24
N LEU A 9 71.21 -16.58 -4.67
CA LEU A 9 70.21 -17.35 -3.92
C LEU A 9 69.80 -16.67 -2.60
N ALA A 10 70.79 -16.05 -1.89
CA ALA A 10 70.51 -15.26 -0.68
C ALA A 10 69.75 -13.98 -0.99
N ALA A 11 70.00 -13.31 -2.11
CA ALA A 11 69.25 -12.15 -2.57
C ALA A 11 67.82 -12.53 -3.02
N LEU A 12 67.62 -13.68 -3.67
CA LEU A 12 66.32 -14.20 -4.01
C LEU A 12 65.54 -14.67 -2.79
N LEU A 13 66.18 -15.23 -1.77
CA LEU A 13 65.54 -15.57 -0.49
C LEU A 13 65.21 -14.31 0.33
N LEU A 14 66.02 -13.24 0.28
CA LEU A 14 65.69 -11.97 0.90
C LEU A 14 64.57 -11.21 0.15
N LEU A 15 64.44 -11.38 -1.16
CA LEU A 15 63.34 -10.83 -1.95
C LEU A 15 62.01 -11.63 -1.76
N SER A 16 62.06 -12.88 -1.29
CA SER A 16 60.87 -13.65 -0.94
C SER A 16 60.35 -13.34 0.48
N PHE A 17 61.07 -12.54 1.29
CA PHE A 17 60.63 -12.03 2.58
C PHE A 17 60.10 -10.59 2.52
N PHE A 18 60.12 -9.93 1.37
CA PHE A 18 59.27 -8.80 1.09
C PHE A 18 57.95 -9.30 0.48
N SER A 19 57.19 -10.09 1.22
CA SER A 19 55.75 -9.97 1.10
C SER A 19 55.43 -8.55 1.55
N VAL A 20 54.98 -7.75 0.63
CA VAL A 20 54.23 -6.53 0.92
C VAL A 20 53.15 -6.98 1.91
N ALA A 21 53.34 -6.64 3.19
CA ALA A 21 52.23 -6.55 4.09
C ALA A 21 51.35 -5.48 3.41
N ALA A 22 50.35 -5.91 2.68
CA ALA A 22 49.21 -5.05 2.41
C ALA A 22 48.83 -4.53 3.79
N ALA A 23 48.76 -3.22 3.96
CA ALA A 23 48.19 -2.62 5.14
C ALA A 23 46.84 -3.32 5.31
N GLU A 24 46.65 -4.01 6.42
CA GLU A 24 45.38 -4.60 6.76
C GLU A 24 44.43 -3.39 6.86
N GLU A 25 43.60 -3.23 5.86
CA GLU A 25 42.55 -2.16 5.89
C GLU A 25 41.75 -2.44 7.14
N ASP A 26 41.64 -1.43 8.03
CA ASP A 26 40.93 -1.57 9.31
C ASP A 26 39.47 -1.94 9.03
N ASN A 27 39.09 -3.14 9.42
CA ASN A 27 37.69 -3.59 9.35
C ASN A 27 36.85 -2.76 10.33
N LEU A 28 35.86 -2.05 9.83
CA LEU A 28 34.95 -1.24 10.65
C LEU A 28 33.87 -2.09 11.37
N ILE A 29 33.65 -3.33 10.93
CA ILE A 29 32.73 -4.26 11.58
C ILE A 29 33.38 -4.83 12.85
N VAL A 30 32.65 -4.75 13.95
CA VAL A 30 33.02 -5.36 15.24
C VAL A 30 32.56 -6.83 15.23
N ASN A 31 33.45 -7.75 15.65
CA ASN A 31 33.15 -9.19 15.75
C ASN A 31 32.55 -9.76 14.44
N GLY A 32 33.15 -9.41 13.30
CA GLY A 32 32.70 -9.88 11.98
C GLY A 32 33.06 -11.34 11.69
N ASP A 33 33.93 -11.96 12.48
CA ASP A 33 34.30 -13.39 12.48
C ASP A 33 33.44 -14.20 13.48
N PHE A 34 32.52 -13.55 14.17
CA PHE A 34 31.61 -14.12 15.15
C PHE A 34 32.26 -14.98 16.25
N SER A 35 33.51 -14.67 16.56
CA SER A 35 34.33 -15.40 17.57
C SER A 35 33.86 -15.10 19.01
N GLN A 36 33.20 -13.95 19.22
CA GLN A 36 32.69 -13.52 20.53
C GLN A 36 31.18 -13.74 20.58
N VAL A 37 30.75 -14.68 21.42
CA VAL A 37 29.34 -15.08 21.54
C VAL A 37 28.89 -14.95 23.00
N GLU A 38 27.73 -14.34 23.22
CA GLU A 38 27.09 -14.24 24.52
C GLU A 38 25.62 -14.65 24.37
N ASN A 39 25.12 -15.50 25.27
CA ASN A 39 23.76 -16.08 25.24
C ASN A 39 23.36 -16.72 23.87
N GLY A 40 24.31 -17.25 23.14
CA GLY A 40 24.07 -17.88 21.83
C GLY A 40 23.96 -16.90 20.65
N LEU A 41 24.21 -15.61 20.89
CA LEU A 41 24.19 -14.56 19.87
C LEU A 41 25.55 -13.86 19.76
N PRO A 42 25.93 -13.33 18.60
CA PRO A 42 27.22 -12.66 18.42
C PRO A 42 27.26 -11.31 19.14
N VAL A 43 28.32 -11.07 19.92
CA VAL A 43 28.52 -9.79 20.62
C VAL A 43 28.67 -8.64 19.63
N GLY A 44 28.01 -7.50 19.88
CA GLY A 44 28.02 -6.33 19.01
C GLY A 44 27.03 -6.36 17.86
N TRP A 45 26.20 -7.40 17.79
CA TRP A 45 25.11 -7.53 16.85
C TRP A 45 23.78 -7.68 17.59
N TYR A 46 22.73 -7.04 17.07
CA TYR A 46 21.36 -7.25 17.55
C TYR A 46 20.50 -7.88 16.46
N THR A 47 19.39 -8.48 16.83
CA THR A 47 18.53 -9.25 15.92
C THR A 47 17.20 -8.57 15.72
N TYR A 48 16.64 -8.70 14.51
CA TYR A 48 15.30 -8.27 14.19
C TYR A 48 14.62 -9.28 13.26
N ALA A 49 13.32 -9.49 13.46
CA ALA A 49 12.49 -10.28 12.56
C ALA A 49 11.14 -9.60 12.36
N TYR A 50 10.67 -9.51 11.13
CA TYR A 50 9.41 -8.84 10.79
C TYR A 50 8.22 -9.47 11.53
N PHE A 51 8.19 -10.80 11.61
CA PHE A 51 7.29 -11.55 12.49
C PHE A 51 8.08 -12.04 13.70
N SER A 52 8.08 -11.26 14.77
CA SER A 52 8.86 -11.56 15.99
C SER A 52 8.18 -12.58 16.90
N ASP A 53 6.85 -12.63 16.95
CA ASP A 53 6.08 -13.37 17.96
C ASP A 53 5.80 -14.83 17.62
N ALA A 54 6.03 -15.23 16.38
CA ALA A 54 5.56 -16.54 15.89
C ALA A 54 6.52 -17.70 16.16
N GLY A 55 7.71 -17.45 16.72
CA GLY A 55 8.74 -18.50 16.87
C GLY A 55 9.17 -19.12 15.54
N ILE A 56 8.93 -18.40 14.43
CA ILE A 56 9.22 -18.88 13.07
C ILE A 56 10.64 -18.53 12.62
N THR A 57 11.32 -17.62 13.32
CA THR A 57 12.71 -17.30 13.08
C THR A 57 13.56 -17.65 14.29
N HIS A 58 14.65 -18.37 14.04
CA HIS A 58 15.65 -18.67 15.05
C HIS A 58 16.97 -18.00 14.69
N PHE A 59 17.52 -17.26 15.64
CA PHE A 59 18.83 -16.69 15.57
C PHE A 59 19.79 -17.50 16.45
N SER A 60 20.96 -17.83 15.95
CA SER A 60 22.02 -18.48 16.72
C SER A 60 23.38 -18.09 16.17
N CYS A 61 24.43 -18.34 16.97
CA CYS A 61 25.81 -18.24 16.56
C CYS A 61 26.56 -19.49 17.02
N GLU A 62 26.90 -20.34 16.09
CA GLU A 62 27.58 -21.61 16.32
C GLU A 62 28.72 -21.80 15.33
N ASP A 63 29.82 -22.41 15.75
CA ASP A 63 31.00 -22.70 14.93
C ASP A 63 31.59 -21.47 14.20
N GLY A 64 31.50 -20.27 14.79
CA GLY A 64 32.01 -19.03 14.22
C GLY A 64 31.16 -18.44 13.09
N ALA A 65 29.90 -18.82 12.99
CA ALA A 65 28.98 -18.27 12.00
C ALA A 65 27.65 -17.81 12.64
N ALA A 66 27.18 -16.65 12.25
CA ALA A 66 25.86 -16.16 12.64
C ALA A 66 24.79 -16.81 11.76
N GLN A 67 23.77 -17.40 12.36
CA GLN A 67 22.74 -18.14 11.65
C GLN A 67 21.38 -17.49 11.83
N ILE A 68 20.67 -17.31 10.71
CA ILE A 68 19.24 -16.99 10.65
C ILE A 68 18.52 -18.19 10.05
N TYR A 69 17.53 -18.71 10.76
CA TYR A 69 16.71 -19.80 10.27
C TYR A 69 15.24 -19.43 10.30
N ASN A 70 14.69 -19.11 9.14
CA ASN A 70 13.26 -18.85 8.94
C ASN A 70 12.54 -20.18 8.69
N LEU A 71 11.81 -20.66 9.69
CA LEU A 71 10.96 -21.86 9.62
C LEU A 71 9.75 -21.67 8.71
N ASP A 72 9.28 -20.44 8.59
CA ASP A 72 8.31 -20.00 7.60
C ASP A 72 8.79 -18.69 6.97
N PHE A 73 8.08 -18.16 5.99
CA PHE A 73 8.45 -16.93 5.32
C PHE A 73 8.56 -15.77 6.31
N ASN A 74 9.74 -15.14 6.35
CA ASN A 74 10.01 -13.98 7.18
C ASN A 74 11.13 -13.13 6.57
N ASP A 75 11.22 -11.89 7.04
CA ASP A 75 12.33 -10.98 6.80
C ASP A 75 13.06 -10.78 8.14
N ALA A 76 14.21 -11.40 8.28
CA ALA A 76 14.97 -11.47 9.52
C ALA A 76 16.42 -11.04 9.30
N ARG A 77 17.04 -10.43 10.31
CA ARG A 77 18.36 -9.82 10.16
C ARG A 77 19.14 -9.74 11.45
N PHE A 78 20.48 -9.87 11.34
CA PHE A 78 21.43 -9.34 12.30
C PHE A 78 21.80 -7.93 11.88
N CYS A 79 21.93 -7.01 12.84
CA CYS A 79 22.15 -5.60 12.62
C CYS A 79 23.37 -5.11 13.41
N GLN A 80 24.19 -4.24 12.81
CA GLN A 80 25.25 -3.54 13.50
C GLN A 80 25.38 -2.11 13.00
N ALA A 81 25.36 -1.14 13.92
CA ALA A 81 25.64 0.26 13.63
C ALA A 81 27.14 0.47 13.44
N VAL A 82 27.54 1.12 12.34
CA VAL A 82 28.93 1.33 11.95
C VAL A 82 29.16 2.80 11.64
N PRO A 83 30.10 3.47 12.34
CA PRO A 83 30.46 4.85 12.03
C PRO A 83 31.00 4.99 10.61
N VAL A 84 30.59 6.03 9.89
CA VAL A 84 31.06 6.34 8.54
C VAL A 84 31.41 7.81 8.40
N GLU A 85 32.24 8.15 7.42
CA GLU A 85 32.50 9.53 7.05
C GLU A 85 31.51 9.98 5.97
N PRO A 86 30.91 11.18 6.11
CA PRO A 86 29.98 11.71 5.13
C PRO A 86 30.55 11.71 3.72
N GLY A 87 29.75 11.20 2.75
CA GLY A 87 30.13 11.15 1.34
C GLY A 87 31.24 10.17 0.96
N ALA A 88 31.81 9.41 1.91
CA ALA A 88 32.86 8.44 1.64
C ALA A 88 32.28 7.14 1.02
N TYR A 89 33.12 6.40 0.29
CA TYR A 89 32.78 5.13 -0.30
C TYR A 89 33.23 3.99 0.60
N TYR A 90 32.39 2.96 0.69
CA TYR A 90 32.62 1.77 1.49
C TYR A 90 32.32 0.50 0.70
N GLN A 91 33.04 -0.57 1.02
CA GLN A 91 32.72 -1.91 0.54
C GLN A 91 32.48 -2.81 1.75
N ILE A 92 31.35 -3.52 1.71
CA ILE A 92 30.96 -4.50 2.71
C ILE A 92 31.02 -5.87 2.04
N THR A 93 31.69 -6.83 2.66
CA THR A 93 31.79 -8.21 2.21
C THR A 93 31.37 -9.16 3.30
N CYS A 94 30.77 -10.29 2.93
CA CYS A 94 30.36 -11.35 3.84
C CYS A 94 30.42 -12.69 3.12
N ARG A 95 30.88 -13.74 3.79
CA ARG A 95 30.72 -15.12 3.31
C ARG A 95 29.35 -15.62 3.79
N VAL A 96 28.58 -16.18 2.88
CA VAL A 96 27.26 -16.70 3.18
C VAL A 96 27.12 -18.13 2.67
N LYS A 97 26.49 -18.97 3.48
CA LYS A 97 25.99 -20.29 3.07
C LYS A 97 24.47 -20.29 3.29
N ALA A 98 23.72 -20.77 2.32
CA ALA A 98 22.26 -20.75 2.38
C ALA A 98 21.64 -22.06 1.93
N GLU A 99 20.61 -22.49 2.62
CA GLU A 99 19.78 -23.67 2.35
C GLU A 99 18.33 -23.21 2.21
N ALA A 100 17.76 -23.34 1.01
CA ALA A 100 16.40 -22.91 0.74
C ALA A 100 15.40 -24.04 1.03
N TYR A 101 14.42 -23.77 1.89
CA TYR A 101 13.23 -24.60 2.05
C TYR A 101 12.13 -24.20 1.07
N ASP A 102 12.22 -22.99 0.52
CA ASP A 102 11.46 -22.52 -0.64
C ASP A 102 12.34 -21.53 -1.42
N ILE A 103 12.30 -21.58 -2.73
CA ILE A 103 13.08 -20.67 -3.61
C ILE A 103 12.43 -19.28 -3.77
N ALA A 104 11.26 -19.05 -3.21
CA ALA A 104 10.62 -17.75 -3.21
C ALA A 104 11.27 -16.79 -2.22
N GLY A 105 11.07 -15.51 -2.44
CA GLY A 105 11.68 -14.45 -1.65
C GLY A 105 13.10 -14.11 -2.07
N GLU A 106 13.76 -13.23 -1.30
CA GLU A 106 15.08 -12.70 -1.68
C GLU A 106 16.27 -13.53 -1.21
N GLY A 107 16.11 -14.39 -0.20
CA GLY A 107 17.21 -15.14 0.38
C GLY A 107 18.15 -14.29 1.24
N ALA A 108 19.39 -14.80 1.47
CA ALA A 108 20.37 -14.10 2.26
C ALA A 108 21.05 -12.97 1.47
N ASN A 109 21.23 -11.81 2.09
CA ASN A 109 21.84 -10.63 1.48
C ASN A 109 22.50 -9.71 2.53
N ILE A 110 23.37 -8.81 2.08
CA ILE A 110 23.85 -7.66 2.84
C ILE A 110 22.99 -6.47 2.42
N SER A 111 22.46 -5.71 3.37
CA SER A 111 21.73 -4.48 3.07
C SER A 111 22.05 -3.38 4.10
N ILE A 112 21.62 -2.16 3.81
CA ILE A 112 21.72 -1.01 4.73
C ILE A 112 20.33 -0.67 5.21
N ASP A 113 20.19 -0.50 6.50
CA ASP A 113 18.91 -0.18 7.12
C ASP A 113 18.34 1.15 6.60
N ASN A 114 17.01 1.22 6.55
CA ASN A 114 16.29 2.37 6.00
C ASN A 114 16.70 2.77 4.57
N THR A 115 17.20 1.80 3.79
CA THR A 115 17.46 1.97 2.35
C THR A 115 16.90 0.80 1.56
N PHE A 116 16.81 0.95 0.24
CA PHE A 116 16.53 -0.17 -0.67
C PHE A 116 17.80 -0.75 -1.30
N SER A 117 18.97 -0.43 -0.73
CA SER A 117 20.27 -0.88 -1.22
C SER A 117 20.63 -2.23 -0.60
N LYS A 118 20.92 -3.21 -1.44
CA LYS A 118 21.35 -4.55 -1.02
C LYS A 118 22.38 -5.15 -1.97
N SER A 119 23.09 -6.16 -1.52
CA SER A 119 23.97 -7.00 -2.35
C SER A 119 23.17 -7.94 -3.28
N ASN A 120 23.88 -8.70 -4.10
CA ASN A 120 23.33 -9.93 -4.67
C ASN A 120 22.86 -10.85 -3.55
N THR A 121 21.91 -11.74 -3.87
CA THR A 121 21.26 -12.62 -2.91
C THR A 121 21.71 -14.07 -3.08
N ALA A 122 21.83 -14.80 -1.96
CA ALA A 122 22.05 -16.24 -1.93
C ALA A 122 20.80 -16.92 -1.38
N ARG A 123 20.11 -17.73 -2.21
CA ARG A 123 18.94 -18.50 -1.80
C ARG A 123 19.29 -19.95 -1.49
N GLU A 124 20.11 -20.54 -2.33
CA GLU A 124 20.62 -21.89 -2.23
C GLU A 124 22.08 -21.90 -2.68
N THR A 125 22.96 -22.50 -1.90
CA THR A 125 24.39 -22.55 -2.20
C THR A 125 24.97 -23.98 -2.26
N ASP A 126 24.10 -24.99 -2.27
CA ASP A 126 24.48 -26.41 -2.30
C ASP A 126 25.52 -26.79 -1.21
N GLY A 127 25.43 -26.09 -0.06
CA GLY A 127 26.34 -26.29 1.08
C GLY A 127 27.68 -25.56 0.98
N GLU A 128 27.97 -24.86 -0.13
CA GLU A 128 29.19 -24.10 -0.33
C GLU A 128 29.09 -22.67 0.22
N TRP A 129 30.22 -22.09 0.61
CA TRP A 129 30.30 -20.69 1.02
C TRP A 129 30.48 -19.79 -0.20
N VAL A 130 29.63 -18.82 -0.38
CA VAL A 130 29.71 -17.80 -1.43
C VAL A 130 29.97 -16.42 -0.84
N ASN A 131 30.66 -15.55 -1.57
CA ASN A 131 30.94 -14.20 -1.15
C ASN A 131 29.81 -13.27 -1.65
N LEU A 132 29.24 -12.49 -0.75
CA LEU A 132 28.38 -11.36 -1.07
C LEU A 132 29.19 -10.07 -0.92
N THR A 133 28.92 -9.09 -1.77
CA THR A 133 29.58 -7.79 -1.74
C THR A 133 28.55 -6.69 -1.97
N LEU A 134 28.61 -5.66 -1.14
CA LEU A 134 27.84 -4.44 -1.30
C LEU A 134 28.79 -3.25 -1.28
N THR A 135 28.83 -2.47 -2.35
CA THR A 135 29.66 -1.26 -2.45
C THR A 135 28.74 -0.05 -2.55
N GLY A 136 28.99 0.96 -1.72
CA GLY A 136 28.11 2.13 -1.70
C GLY A 136 28.78 3.38 -1.16
N GLN A 137 28.07 4.51 -1.28
CA GLN A 137 28.49 5.81 -0.82
C GLN A 137 27.60 6.27 0.35
N ALA A 138 28.20 6.67 1.46
CA ALA A 138 27.50 7.31 2.58
C ALA A 138 26.88 8.63 2.12
N GLY A 139 25.74 9.00 2.72
CA GLY A 139 25.10 10.28 2.44
C GLY A 139 26.00 11.49 2.79
N PRO A 140 25.69 12.69 2.26
CA PRO A 140 26.54 13.87 2.45
C PRO A 140 26.67 14.34 3.91
N ASP A 141 25.69 14.02 4.75
CA ASP A 141 25.67 14.37 6.17
C ASP A 141 25.60 13.14 7.09
N GLN A 142 25.76 11.94 6.53
CA GLN A 142 25.60 10.66 7.24
C GLN A 142 26.89 10.29 7.97
N THR A 143 26.81 10.12 9.28
CA THR A 143 27.92 9.76 10.16
C THR A 143 27.90 8.29 10.62
N GLU A 144 26.79 7.57 10.36
CA GLU A 144 26.59 6.18 10.75
C GLU A 144 25.74 5.46 9.71
N VAL A 145 25.96 4.17 9.51
CA VAL A 145 25.10 3.25 8.75
C VAL A 145 24.83 2.01 9.59
N VAL A 146 23.64 1.46 9.49
CA VAL A 146 23.33 0.15 10.08
C VAL A 146 23.45 -0.91 9.01
N VAL A 147 24.46 -1.78 9.16
CA VAL A 147 24.72 -2.91 8.27
C VAL A 147 23.84 -4.09 8.69
N LEU A 148 23.14 -4.67 7.72
CA LEU A 148 22.22 -5.77 7.92
C LEU A 148 22.75 -7.05 7.22
N LEU A 149 22.86 -8.13 7.97
CA LEU A 149 22.94 -9.48 7.42
C LEU A 149 21.52 -10.04 7.45
N ARG A 150 20.88 -10.17 6.30
CA ARG A 150 19.44 -10.28 6.18
C ARG A 150 19.02 -11.53 5.42
N VAL A 151 17.93 -12.18 5.83
CA VAL A 151 17.24 -13.25 5.10
C VAL A 151 15.81 -12.79 4.83
N GLY A 152 15.54 -12.51 3.57
CA GLY A 152 14.35 -11.76 3.13
C GLY A 152 14.69 -10.34 2.72
N PHE A 153 13.70 -9.56 2.30
CA PHE A 153 13.87 -8.14 1.98
C PHE A 153 12.50 -7.46 1.85
N TYR A 154 12.11 -6.64 2.81
CA TYR A 154 10.80 -5.95 2.87
C TYR A 154 9.64 -6.91 2.53
N GLY A 155 8.86 -6.69 1.47
CA GLY A 155 7.76 -7.56 1.05
C GLY A 155 8.16 -8.84 0.31
N ALA A 156 9.46 -9.23 0.33
CA ALA A 156 9.98 -10.45 -0.29
C ALA A 156 10.60 -11.38 0.77
N GLU A 157 9.76 -11.78 1.73
CA GLU A 157 10.12 -12.68 2.83
C GLU A 157 10.64 -14.02 2.28
N SER A 158 11.55 -14.65 3.03
CA SER A 158 12.23 -15.88 2.62
C SER A 158 12.12 -16.98 3.66
N ARG A 159 11.93 -18.20 3.20
CA ARG A 159 12.00 -19.42 4.00
C ARG A 159 13.34 -20.12 3.74
N VAL A 160 14.38 -19.57 4.34
CA VAL A 160 15.77 -19.95 4.12
C VAL A 160 16.47 -20.09 5.46
N ARG A 161 17.42 -20.99 5.56
CA ARG A 161 18.40 -21.07 6.61
C ARG A 161 19.73 -20.57 6.07
N ALA A 162 20.27 -19.51 6.65
CA ALA A 162 21.50 -18.91 6.18
C ALA A 162 22.51 -18.76 7.32
N TRP A 163 23.77 -18.93 6.98
CA TRP A 163 24.93 -18.71 7.84
C TRP A 163 25.76 -17.61 7.24
N SER A 164 26.19 -16.67 8.04
CA SER A 164 27.05 -15.56 7.67
C SER A 164 28.35 -15.61 8.45
N ASP A 165 29.47 -15.31 7.80
CA ASP A 165 30.79 -15.33 8.39
C ASP A 165 31.73 -14.36 7.66
N ASP A 166 32.86 -13.99 8.29
CA ASP A 166 33.91 -13.11 7.77
C ASP A 166 33.34 -11.78 7.21
N VAL A 167 32.55 -11.09 8.03
CA VAL A 167 31.95 -9.81 7.67
C VAL A 167 32.97 -8.70 7.80
N ARG A 168 33.15 -7.93 6.74
CA ARG A 168 34.07 -6.81 6.70
C ARG A 168 33.45 -5.60 6.06
N MET A 169 33.74 -4.44 6.59
CA MET A 169 33.43 -3.16 5.98
C MET A 169 34.70 -2.33 5.95
N VAL A 170 35.12 -1.91 4.76
CA VAL A 170 36.33 -1.12 4.55
C VAL A 170 36.01 0.16 3.81
N LYS A 171 36.68 1.25 4.16
CA LYS A 171 36.58 2.53 3.47
C LYS A 171 37.42 2.45 2.19
N LEU A 172 36.89 2.96 1.08
CA LEU A 172 37.57 3.03 -0.21
C LEU A 172 38.15 4.43 -0.42
N ASP A 173 39.29 4.52 -1.10
CA ASP A 173 39.95 5.79 -1.44
C ASP A 173 39.18 6.67 -2.45
N GLY A 174 38.10 6.16 -3.03
CA GLY A 174 37.25 6.88 -3.98
C GLY A 174 36.20 5.98 -4.63
N ALA A 175 35.48 6.51 -5.60
CA ALA A 175 34.50 5.76 -6.35
C ALA A 175 35.16 4.56 -7.07
N PRO A 176 34.65 3.32 -6.91
CA PRO A 176 35.24 2.16 -7.56
C PRO A 176 35.10 2.25 -9.08
N ALA A 177 36.16 1.92 -9.82
CA ALA A 177 36.18 2.03 -11.28
C ALA A 177 35.29 0.97 -11.98
N ASP A 178 35.09 -0.19 -11.36
CA ASP A 178 34.45 -1.38 -11.93
C ASP A 178 33.21 -1.88 -11.17
N ALA A 179 32.76 -1.19 -10.12
CA ALA A 179 31.61 -1.57 -9.32
C ALA A 179 30.57 -0.45 -9.31
N GLN A 180 29.31 -0.82 -9.53
CA GLN A 180 28.20 0.12 -9.39
C GLN A 180 27.99 0.39 -7.91
N ALA A 181 28.42 1.56 -7.42
CA ALA A 181 28.21 1.96 -6.05
C ALA A 181 26.75 2.38 -5.85
N VAL A 182 26.09 1.77 -4.84
CA VAL A 182 24.73 2.17 -4.44
C VAL A 182 24.78 3.33 -3.42
N SER A 183 23.66 3.95 -3.13
CA SER A 183 23.60 4.96 -2.06
C SER A 183 23.35 4.27 -0.72
N PHE A 184 24.14 4.60 0.28
CA PHE A 184 23.90 4.26 1.69
C PHE A 184 23.14 5.37 2.42
N ALA A 185 22.85 6.47 1.74
CA ALA A 185 22.05 7.54 2.32
C ALA A 185 20.68 6.98 2.74
N THR A 186 20.35 7.14 4.00
CA THR A 186 19.02 6.80 4.52
C THR A 186 17.97 7.65 3.83
N LEU A 187 16.77 7.10 3.69
CA LEU A 187 15.64 7.76 3.04
C LEU A 187 15.06 8.92 3.88
N ALA A 188 15.46 9.04 5.14
CA ALA A 188 15.16 10.16 6.00
C ALA A 188 16.42 11.05 6.20
N PRO A 189 16.30 12.39 6.24
CA PRO A 189 17.38 13.23 6.68
C PRO A 189 17.75 12.85 8.11
N ALA A 190 19.04 12.66 8.38
CA ALA A 190 19.52 12.51 9.73
C ALA A 190 19.43 13.88 10.43
N ASP A 191 18.32 14.19 11.06
CA ASP A 191 18.28 15.11 12.20
C ASP A 191 18.64 14.31 13.44
N ASN A 192 19.91 13.92 13.56
CA ASN A 192 20.44 13.29 14.75
C ASN A 192 21.76 13.96 15.14
N ASP A 193 21.62 15.08 15.82
CA ASP A 193 22.61 15.52 16.78
C ASP A 193 22.11 15.06 18.15
N ASP A 194 22.37 13.81 18.49
CA ASP A 194 22.53 13.34 19.87
C ASP A 194 23.17 11.95 19.89
N GLY A 195 24.33 11.89 20.55
CA GLY A 195 25.00 10.66 20.91
C GLY A 195 24.21 9.88 21.97
N GLY A 196 23.23 9.16 21.54
CA GLY A 196 22.45 8.23 22.32
C GLY A 196 22.05 7.08 21.42
N GLN A 197 22.40 5.87 21.81
CA GLN A 197 21.97 4.60 21.29
C GLN A 197 20.88 4.75 20.24
N SER A 198 21.17 4.30 19.02
CA SER A 198 20.10 4.04 18.04
C SER A 198 19.20 2.98 18.66
N ASP A 199 18.22 3.46 19.42
CA ASP A 199 17.14 2.60 19.88
C ASP A 199 16.54 2.00 18.64
N SER A 200 16.67 0.68 18.53
CA SER A 200 15.97 -0.11 17.52
C SER A 200 14.52 0.35 17.52
N PHE A 201 14.07 0.91 16.42
CA PHE A 201 12.72 1.47 16.27
C PHE A 201 11.60 0.45 16.54
N PHE A 202 11.93 -0.76 17.00
CA PHE A 202 11.04 -1.87 17.29
C PHE A 202 11.49 -2.66 18.53
N GLU A 203 11.82 -1.99 19.63
CA GLU A 203 11.91 -2.68 20.91
C GLU A 203 10.51 -2.96 21.47
N GLU A 204 10.37 -4.10 22.18
CA GLU A 204 9.16 -4.48 22.93
C GLU A 204 8.60 -3.36 23.84
N GLU A 205 9.40 -2.35 24.21
CA GLU A 205 8.95 -1.17 24.96
C GLU A 205 8.00 -0.26 24.15
N ALA A 206 8.12 -0.17 22.82
CA ALA A 206 7.15 0.55 22.00
C ALA A 206 5.78 -0.14 22.00
N ALA A 207 5.75 -1.46 22.13
CA ALA A 207 4.51 -2.24 22.27
C ALA A 207 3.85 -2.07 23.64
N SER A 208 4.60 -1.72 24.69
CA SER A 208 4.06 -1.59 26.06
C SER A 208 3.20 -0.34 26.27
N GLY A 209 3.26 0.64 25.36
CA GLY A 209 2.42 1.85 25.37
C GLY A 209 1.37 1.91 24.25
N TYR A 210 1.31 0.90 23.37
CA TYR A 210 0.37 0.86 22.27
C TYR A 210 -1.03 0.45 22.73
N GLU A 211 -1.94 1.43 22.77
CA GLU A 211 -3.36 1.17 23.05
C GLU A 211 -4.16 1.10 21.76
N THR A 212 -4.84 -0.02 21.54
CA THR A 212 -5.75 -0.17 20.41
C THR A 212 -7.07 0.54 20.67
N HIS A 213 -7.61 1.18 19.64
CA HIS A 213 -8.91 1.84 19.70
C HIS A 213 -9.99 1.09 18.88
N ASN A 214 -9.93 -0.24 18.88
CA ASN A 214 -10.79 -1.11 18.09
C ASN A 214 -12.27 -0.95 18.43
N GLU A 215 -12.61 -0.65 19.69
CA GLU A 215 -13.98 -0.35 20.12
C GLU A 215 -14.54 0.91 19.47
N LEU A 216 -13.71 1.95 19.35
CA LEU A 216 -14.11 3.22 18.70
C LEU A 216 -14.29 3.00 17.20
N ILE A 217 -13.43 2.22 16.56
CA ILE A 217 -13.56 1.84 15.15
C ILE A 217 -14.86 1.09 14.92
N LEU A 218 -15.18 0.10 15.75
CA LEU A 218 -16.44 -0.64 15.66
C LEU A 218 -17.67 0.27 15.90
N LEU A 219 -17.61 1.12 16.92
CA LEU A 219 -18.67 2.08 17.21
C LEU A 219 -18.91 3.01 16.02
N ALA A 220 -17.86 3.55 15.43
CA ALA A 220 -17.93 4.42 14.26
C ALA A 220 -18.54 3.68 13.05
N ALA A 221 -18.16 2.41 12.81
CA ALA A 221 -18.75 1.58 11.76
C ALA A 221 -20.26 1.38 11.97
N VAL A 222 -20.69 1.06 13.18
CA VAL A 222 -22.10 0.87 13.53
C VAL A 222 -22.89 2.16 13.35
N LEU A 223 -22.38 3.30 13.84
CA LEU A 223 -23.01 4.60 13.68
C LEU A 223 -23.14 4.98 12.20
N PHE A 224 -22.12 4.67 11.39
CA PHE A 224 -22.17 4.88 9.95
C PHE A 224 -23.25 4.04 9.26
N VAL A 225 -23.44 2.77 9.65
CA VAL A 225 -24.52 1.92 9.14
C VAL A 225 -25.90 2.54 9.45
N PHE A 226 -26.12 3.04 10.66
CA PHE A 226 -27.37 3.74 11.02
C PHE A 226 -27.54 5.03 10.22
N LEU A 227 -26.48 5.81 10.05
CA LEU A 227 -26.51 7.03 9.25
C LEU A 227 -26.90 6.74 7.80
N LEU A 228 -26.31 5.71 7.16
CA LEU A 228 -26.69 5.31 5.81
C LEU A 228 -28.15 4.84 5.74
N GLY A 229 -28.63 4.10 6.73
CA GLY A 229 -30.05 3.72 6.82
C GLY A 229 -30.97 4.93 6.86
N ALA A 230 -30.62 5.97 7.63
CA ALA A 230 -31.35 7.23 7.68
C ALA A 230 -31.29 7.99 6.33
N VAL A 231 -30.13 8.07 5.70
CA VAL A 231 -29.95 8.66 4.36
C VAL A 231 -30.80 7.93 3.33
N TYR A 232 -30.82 6.60 3.31
CA TYR A 232 -31.63 5.83 2.36
C TYR A 232 -33.13 6.07 2.57
N THR A 233 -33.57 6.10 3.82
CA THR A 233 -34.98 6.44 4.15
C THR A 233 -35.34 7.85 3.71
N GLN A 234 -34.47 8.83 4.00
CA GLN A 234 -34.70 10.23 3.70
C GLN A 234 -34.63 10.51 2.19
N GLN A 235 -33.65 9.93 1.47
CA GLN A 235 -33.36 10.31 0.09
C GLN A 235 -34.01 9.43 -0.97
N PHE A 236 -34.26 8.16 -0.68
CA PHE A 236 -34.75 7.20 -1.68
C PHE A 236 -36.19 6.68 -1.42
N ARG A 237 -36.65 6.67 -0.17
CA ARG A 237 -38.02 6.21 0.15
C ARG A 237 -39.04 7.33 0.17
N ARG A 238 -38.67 8.59 0.49
CA ARG A 238 -39.59 9.72 0.50
C ARG A 238 -39.70 10.33 -0.89
N ALA A 239 -40.95 10.63 -1.29
CA ALA A 239 -41.22 11.39 -2.49
C ALA A 239 -40.70 12.81 -2.34
N HIS A 240 -39.85 13.23 -3.27
CA HIS A 240 -39.30 14.58 -3.29
C HIS A 240 -39.40 15.09 -4.73
N GLY A 241 -39.56 16.41 -4.85
CA GLY A 241 -39.51 17.08 -6.15
C GLY A 241 -38.12 16.94 -6.82
N GLU A 242 -38.06 17.11 -8.11
CA GLU A 242 -36.84 17.11 -8.88
C GLU A 242 -35.94 18.29 -8.50
N LEU A 243 -34.62 18.03 -8.44
CA LEU A 243 -33.62 19.05 -8.21
C LEU A 243 -33.20 19.65 -9.55
N ARG A 244 -33.12 20.99 -9.65
CA ARG A 244 -32.62 21.66 -10.86
C ARG A 244 -31.15 21.37 -11.06
N ALA A 245 -30.72 21.12 -12.31
CA ALA A 245 -29.33 20.82 -12.66
C ALA A 245 -28.34 21.92 -12.20
N ARG A 246 -28.74 23.20 -12.22
CA ARG A 246 -27.89 24.30 -11.72
C ARG A 246 -27.69 24.23 -10.21
N SER A 247 -28.76 23.95 -9.46
CA SER A 247 -28.69 23.80 -8.01
C SER A 247 -27.89 22.54 -7.61
N ALA A 248 -28.11 21.42 -8.31
CA ALA A 248 -27.38 20.19 -8.08
C ALA A 248 -25.86 20.39 -8.28
N ARG A 249 -25.46 21.08 -9.36
CA ARG A 249 -24.05 21.39 -9.61
C ARG A 249 -23.44 22.32 -8.57
N GLY A 250 -24.20 23.33 -8.11
CA GLY A 250 -23.76 24.23 -7.04
C GLY A 250 -23.53 23.48 -5.73
N ILE A 251 -24.48 22.62 -5.32
CA ILE A 251 -24.34 21.78 -4.12
C ILE A 251 -23.16 20.80 -4.27
N LEU A 252 -23.02 20.19 -5.44
CA LEU A 252 -21.88 19.30 -5.71
C LEU A 252 -20.55 20.03 -5.55
N ALA A 253 -20.42 21.23 -6.13
CA ALA A 253 -19.19 22.02 -6.04
C ALA A 253 -18.82 22.34 -4.58
N VAL A 254 -19.79 22.74 -3.77
CA VAL A 254 -19.58 22.99 -2.33
C VAL A 254 -19.22 21.71 -1.59
N ALA A 255 -19.92 20.61 -1.88
CA ALA A 255 -19.62 19.31 -1.27
C ALA A 255 -18.20 18.82 -1.64
N MET A 256 -17.78 18.97 -2.90
CA MET A 256 -16.43 18.61 -3.34
C MET A 256 -15.36 19.49 -2.69
N LEU A 257 -15.60 20.79 -2.57
CA LEU A 257 -14.70 21.70 -1.87
C LEU A 257 -14.54 21.29 -0.39
N PHE A 258 -15.65 21.01 0.28
CA PHE A 258 -15.58 20.54 1.67
C PHE A 258 -14.87 19.19 1.80
N ALA A 259 -15.14 18.24 0.89
CA ALA A 259 -14.46 16.95 0.86
C ALA A 259 -12.96 17.08 0.58
N LEU A 260 -12.54 18.05 -0.25
CA LEU A 260 -11.13 18.37 -0.50
C LEU A 260 -10.47 18.92 0.78
N ILE A 261 -11.08 19.93 1.40
CA ILE A 261 -10.55 20.55 2.63
C ILE A 261 -10.39 19.50 3.74
N LEU A 262 -11.41 18.65 3.93
CA LEU A 262 -11.36 17.57 4.91
C LEU A 262 -10.20 16.61 4.65
N ARG A 263 -10.02 16.17 3.41
CA ARG A 263 -8.93 15.26 3.03
C ARG A 263 -7.56 15.90 3.19
N CYS A 264 -7.40 17.16 2.78
CA CYS A 264 -6.13 17.88 2.97
C CYS A 264 -5.79 18.05 4.45
N ALA A 265 -6.79 18.34 5.31
CA ALA A 265 -6.58 18.43 6.75
C ALA A 265 -6.11 17.08 7.34
N ILE A 266 -6.73 15.97 6.95
CA ILE A 266 -6.30 14.62 7.37
C ILE A 266 -4.89 14.31 6.84
N ALA A 267 -4.63 14.58 5.57
CA ALA A 267 -3.34 14.28 4.94
C ALA A 267 -2.16 15.05 5.57
N LEU A 268 -2.42 16.26 6.08
CA LEU A 268 -1.43 17.05 6.83
C LEU A 268 -1.23 16.56 8.27
N SER A 269 -2.20 15.85 8.85
CA SER A 269 -2.19 15.47 10.26
C SER A 269 -1.77 14.01 10.49
N VAL A 270 -1.84 13.17 9.47
CA VAL A 270 -1.58 11.73 9.55
C VAL A 270 -0.51 11.37 8.53
N ARG A 271 0.58 10.75 8.96
CA ARG A 271 1.65 10.30 8.05
C ARG A 271 1.15 9.25 7.07
N GLY A 272 0.38 8.31 7.53
CA GLY A 272 -0.08 7.15 6.78
C GLY A 272 0.66 5.87 7.20
N TYR A 273 0.46 4.80 6.45
CA TYR A 273 1.19 3.55 6.68
C TYR A 273 2.65 3.76 6.32
N ALA A 274 3.55 3.69 7.31
CA ALA A 274 4.93 4.15 7.19
C ALA A 274 5.67 3.49 6.01
N VAL A 275 5.56 2.17 5.86
CA VAL A 275 6.21 1.42 4.76
C VAL A 275 5.78 1.93 3.38
N ASP A 276 4.47 2.13 3.18
CA ASP A 276 3.95 2.61 1.90
C ASP A 276 4.38 4.05 1.59
N ILE A 277 4.29 4.93 2.59
CA ILE A 277 4.67 6.35 2.41
C ILE A 277 6.16 6.46 2.12
N ASN A 278 7.02 5.76 2.86
CA ASN A 278 8.46 5.71 2.61
C ASN A 278 8.77 5.25 1.17
N CYS A 279 8.09 4.21 0.70
CA CYS A 279 8.23 3.74 -0.69
C CYS A 279 7.84 4.84 -1.68
N PHE A 280 6.69 5.50 -1.48
CA PHE A 280 6.21 6.53 -2.42
C PHE A 280 7.12 7.76 -2.44
N GLU A 281 7.63 8.20 -1.31
CA GLU A 281 8.61 9.28 -1.20
C GLU A 281 9.94 8.91 -1.87
N ALA A 282 10.46 7.71 -1.60
CA ALA A 282 11.70 7.22 -2.20
C ALA A 282 11.58 7.06 -3.73
N TRP A 283 10.45 6.52 -4.20
CA TRP A 283 10.20 6.38 -5.64
C TRP A 283 10.03 7.73 -6.32
N ALA A 284 9.35 8.70 -5.67
CA ALA A 284 9.22 10.06 -6.17
C ALA A 284 10.60 10.73 -6.30
N TYR A 285 11.42 10.63 -5.25
CA TYR A 285 12.78 11.15 -5.22
C TYR A 285 13.65 10.53 -6.32
N ARG A 286 13.69 9.19 -6.40
CA ARG A 286 14.45 8.49 -7.44
C ARG A 286 13.98 8.89 -8.83
N MET A 287 12.66 8.98 -9.06
CA MET A 287 12.10 9.37 -10.36
C MET A 287 12.55 10.77 -10.80
N LEU A 288 12.72 11.69 -9.85
CA LEU A 288 13.22 13.04 -10.13
C LEU A 288 14.71 13.03 -10.51
N HIS A 289 15.54 12.21 -9.84
CA HIS A 289 17.00 12.24 -9.99
C HIS A 289 17.51 11.36 -11.11
N THR A 290 16.93 10.18 -11.33
CA THR A 290 17.36 9.25 -12.38
C THR A 290 16.52 9.39 -13.66
N GLY A 291 15.30 9.88 -13.53
CA GLY A 291 14.33 9.93 -14.62
C GLY A 291 13.79 8.54 -15.01
N PRO A 292 12.83 8.51 -15.96
CA PRO A 292 12.11 7.27 -16.30
C PRO A 292 12.97 6.22 -17.02
N LEU A 293 14.04 6.61 -17.72
CA LEU A 293 14.89 5.68 -18.46
C LEU A 293 15.78 4.82 -17.54
N GLU A 294 16.17 5.38 -16.41
CA GLU A 294 17.12 4.75 -15.47
C GLU A 294 16.46 4.33 -14.16
N PHE A 295 15.18 4.58 -13.98
CA PHE A 295 14.49 4.27 -12.73
C PHE A 295 14.60 2.79 -12.31
N TYR A 296 14.39 1.86 -13.26
CA TYR A 296 14.51 0.41 -13.03
C TYR A 296 15.84 -0.18 -13.53
N SER A 297 16.87 0.63 -13.75
CA SER A 297 18.17 0.15 -14.21
C SER A 297 18.92 -0.65 -13.14
N ASP A 298 18.71 -0.31 -11.87
CA ASP A 298 19.24 -1.04 -10.74
C ASP A 298 18.31 -2.21 -10.38
N PRO A 299 18.73 -3.46 -10.59
CA PRO A 299 17.91 -4.62 -10.27
C PRO A 299 17.69 -4.83 -8.76
N ASN A 300 18.50 -4.18 -7.92
CA ASN A 300 18.44 -4.27 -6.47
C ASN A 300 17.55 -3.19 -5.84
N TYR A 301 17.06 -2.23 -6.63
CA TYR A 301 16.17 -1.21 -6.12
C TYR A 301 14.73 -1.72 -6.07
N PHE A 302 14.16 -1.73 -4.88
CA PHE A 302 12.79 -2.19 -4.67
C PHE A 302 11.76 -1.23 -5.26
N CYS A 303 10.97 -1.71 -6.19
CA CYS A 303 9.73 -1.07 -6.65
C CYS A 303 8.82 -2.12 -7.27
N ASP A 304 7.74 -2.48 -6.58
CA ASP A 304 6.73 -3.45 -7.01
C ASP A 304 5.57 -2.82 -7.78
N TYR A 305 5.56 -1.48 -7.92
CA TYR A 305 4.53 -0.76 -8.66
C TYR A 305 4.90 -0.57 -10.13
N PRO A 306 3.91 -0.65 -11.04
CA PRO A 306 4.09 -0.31 -12.43
C PRO A 306 4.29 1.19 -12.67
N PRO A 307 4.89 1.58 -13.83
CA PRO A 307 5.40 2.93 -14.06
C PRO A 307 4.41 4.09 -14.05
N VAL A 308 3.13 3.88 -14.32
CA VAL A 308 2.17 5.01 -14.45
C VAL A 308 1.99 5.73 -13.12
N TYR A 309 2.05 5.03 -11.99
CA TYR A 309 2.00 5.70 -10.69
C TYR A 309 3.25 6.57 -10.45
N LEU A 310 4.42 6.09 -10.83
CA LEU A 310 5.67 6.86 -10.72
C LEU A 310 5.62 8.16 -11.54
N LEU A 311 5.00 8.13 -12.71
CA LEU A 311 4.76 9.34 -13.51
C LEU A 311 3.83 10.36 -12.84
N LEU A 312 2.95 9.90 -11.93
CA LEU A 312 2.10 10.78 -11.13
C LEU A 312 2.83 11.33 -9.89
N LEU A 313 3.75 10.57 -9.31
CA LEU A 313 4.60 11.00 -8.19
C LEU A 313 5.69 11.99 -8.63
N TRP A 314 6.25 11.81 -9.81
CA TRP A 314 7.33 12.65 -10.35
C TRP A 314 7.07 14.17 -10.27
N PRO A 315 5.93 14.71 -10.77
CA PRO A 315 5.65 16.15 -10.66
C PRO A 315 5.45 16.60 -9.21
N MET A 316 5.02 15.72 -8.30
CA MET A 316 4.86 16.05 -6.88
C MET A 316 6.22 16.30 -6.24
N GLU A 317 7.18 15.43 -6.50
CA GLU A 317 8.55 15.60 -6.03
C GLU A 317 9.26 16.80 -6.65
N ALA A 318 9.05 17.04 -7.95
CA ALA A 318 9.57 18.24 -8.61
C ALA A 318 9.04 19.53 -7.97
N LEU A 319 7.74 19.55 -7.60
CA LEU A 319 7.14 20.67 -6.89
C LEU A 319 7.70 20.77 -5.45
N ARG A 320 7.84 19.64 -4.73
CA ARG A 320 8.44 19.62 -3.40
C ARG A 320 9.80 20.30 -3.40
N THR A 321 10.67 19.86 -4.29
CA THR A 321 12.04 20.42 -4.42
C THR A 321 12.01 21.91 -4.82
N ALA A 322 11.16 22.28 -5.81
CA ALA A 322 11.05 23.66 -6.28
C ALA A 322 10.57 24.63 -5.19
N PHE A 323 9.72 24.19 -4.27
CA PHE A 323 9.23 25.01 -3.15
C PHE A 323 10.04 24.86 -1.89
N GLY A 324 11.11 24.07 -1.86
CA GLY A 324 11.96 23.85 -0.69
C GLY A 324 11.23 23.19 0.48
N ILE A 325 10.23 22.33 0.19
CA ILE A 325 9.50 21.60 1.21
C ILE A 325 10.39 20.47 1.74
N ALA A 326 10.52 20.38 3.06
CA ALA A 326 11.34 19.36 3.70
C ALA A 326 10.83 17.94 3.38
N TYR A 327 11.76 17.00 3.23
CA TYR A 327 11.46 15.58 3.03
C TYR A 327 10.77 15.03 4.29
N ASP A 328 9.88 14.04 4.13
CA ASP A 328 9.08 13.40 5.19
C ASP A 328 8.35 14.40 6.13
N SER A 329 8.03 15.61 5.63
CA SER A 329 7.26 16.60 6.37
C SER A 329 5.75 16.45 6.10
N ASN A 330 4.92 17.01 6.97
CA ASN A 330 3.46 17.04 6.79
C ASN A 330 3.04 17.61 5.43
N ALA A 331 3.79 18.59 4.92
CA ALA A 331 3.55 19.17 3.59
C ALA A 331 3.95 18.20 2.47
N HIS A 332 5.01 17.42 2.65
CA HIS A 332 5.41 16.37 1.72
C HIS A 332 4.36 15.24 1.68
N TRP A 333 3.91 14.77 2.85
CA TRP A 333 2.81 13.78 2.92
C TRP A 333 1.56 14.24 2.19
N LEU A 334 1.17 15.52 2.38
CA LEU A 334 0.06 16.09 1.63
C LEU A 334 0.30 16.02 0.12
N MET A 335 1.51 16.35 -0.35
CA MET A 335 1.82 16.34 -1.79
C MET A 335 1.71 14.95 -2.39
N ILE A 336 2.26 13.92 -1.75
CA ILE A 336 2.13 12.52 -2.18
C ILE A 336 0.64 12.11 -2.21
N LYS A 337 -0.11 12.43 -1.17
CA LYS A 337 -1.52 12.07 -1.03
C LYS A 337 -2.46 12.89 -1.90
N LEU A 338 -2.01 14.04 -2.40
CA LEU A 338 -2.83 14.90 -3.25
C LEU A 338 -3.26 14.17 -4.53
N VAL A 339 -2.41 13.28 -5.06
CA VAL A 339 -2.73 12.46 -6.23
C VAL A 339 -3.99 11.60 -5.98
N PRO A 340 -4.01 10.65 -5.03
CA PRO A 340 -5.21 9.85 -4.78
C PRO A 340 -6.41 10.69 -4.33
N ILE A 341 -6.22 11.77 -3.56
CA ILE A 341 -7.30 12.68 -3.14
C ILE A 341 -8.02 13.28 -4.34
N LEU A 342 -7.26 13.79 -5.33
CA LEU A 342 -7.86 14.40 -6.52
C LEU A 342 -8.59 13.36 -7.39
N PHE A 343 -8.06 12.14 -7.48
CA PHE A 343 -8.72 11.05 -8.21
C PHE A 343 -10.00 10.57 -7.52
N ASP A 344 -10.05 10.56 -6.20
CA ASP A 344 -11.28 10.29 -5.44
C ASP A 344 -12.39 11.30 -5.78
N LEU A 345 -12.05 12.59 -5.70
CA LEU A 345 -13.01 13.66 -5.99
C LEU A 345 -13.44 13.65 -7.47
N ALA A 346 -12.49 13.36 -8.38
CA ALA A 346 -12.80 13.15 -9.78
C ALA A 346 -13.71 11.92 -9.98
N GLY A 347 -13.54 10.85 -9.21
CA GLY A 347 -14.42 9.68 -9.18
C GLY A 347 -15.85 10.04 -8.77
N ALA A 348 -16.03 10.83 -7.73
CA ALA A 348 -17.34 11.34 -7.29
C ALA A 348 -18.00 12.22 -8.36
N ALA A 349 -17.24 13.13 -8.96
CA ALA A 349 -17.74 13.99 -10.04
C ALA A 349 -18.08 13.18 -11.30
N TYR A 350 -17.27 12.17 -11.63
CA TYR A 350 -17.52 11.26 -12.75
C TYR A 350 -18.78 10.40 -12.52
N LEU A 351 -18.97 9.91 -11.30
CA LEU A 351 -20.19 9.20 -10.89
C LEU A 351 -21.44 10.10 -11.10
N TYR A 352 -21.41 11.33 -10.58
CA TYR A 352 -22.50 12.29 -10.80
C TYR A 352 -22.80 12.52 -12.27
N ALA A 353 -21.76 12.80 -13.06
CA ALA A 353 -21.89 13.09 -14.49
C ALA A 353 -22.55 11.96 -15.29
N ASN A 354 -22.29 10.71 -14.91
CA ASN A 354 -22.87 9.53 -15.56
C ASN A 354 -24.21 9.12 -14.96
N ALA A 355 -24.36 9.18 -13.64
CA ALA A 355 -25.57 8.77 -12.94
C ALA A 355 -26.78 9.68 -13.22
N LYS A 356 -26.59 10.99 -13.42
CA LYS A 356 -27.69 11.94 -13.67
C LYS A 356 -28.53 11.62 -14.91
N GLN A 357 -27.93 10.97 -15.91
CA GLN A 357 -28.62 10.57 -17.14
C GLN A 357 -29.65 9.45 -16.92
N SER A 358 -29.38 8.54 -15.97
CA SER A 358 -30.22 7.39 -15.68
C SER A 358 -31.03 7.51 -14.40
N ALA A 359 -30.53 8.29 -13.44
CA ALA A 359 -31.08 8.34 -12.09
C ALA A 359 -31.67 9.72 -11.68
N GLY A 360 -31.48 10.75 -12.53
CA GLY A 360 -31.87 12.14 -12.25
C GLY A 360 -30.84 12.88 -11.38
N GLU A 361 -30.91 14.20 -11.39
CA GLU A 361 -29.92 15.09 -10.77
C GLU A 361 -29.76 14.88 -9.27
N ARG A 362 -30.89 14.70 -8.56
CA ARG A 362 -30.88 14.53 -7.12
C ARG A 362 -30.23 13.23 -6.68
N VAL A 363 -30.62 12.11 -7.31
CA VAL A 363 -30.06 10.81 -6.96
C VAL A 363 -28.56 10.76 -7.30
N ALA A 364 -28.19 11.30 -8.46
CA ALA A 364 -26.79 11.38 -8.85
C ALA A 364 -25.95 12.19 -7.85
N LEU A 365 -26.48 13.31 -7.35
CA LEU A 365 -25.84 14.11 -6.30
C LEU A 365 -25.66 13.31 -5.00
N VAL A 366 -26.69 12.60 -4.55
CA VAL A 366 -26.61 11.77 -3.35
C VAL A 366 -25.58 10.67 -3.51
N LEU A 367 -25.54 9.98 -4.67
CA LEU A 367 -24.54 8.94 -4.94
C LEU A 367 -23.12 9.50 -4.95
N ALA A 368 -22.91 10.67 -5.56
CA ALA A 368 -21.61 11.34 -5.56
C ALA A 368 -21.15 11.70 -4.13
N CYS A 369 -22.09 12.20 -3.29
CA CYS A 369 -21.80 12.46 -1.87
C CYS A 369 -21.55 11.17 -1.09
N LEU A 370 -22.27 10.08 -1.36
CA LEU A 370 -22.02 8.78 -0.72
C LEU A 370 -20.63 8.24 -1.04
N TYR A 371 -20.07 8.53 -2.20
CA TYR A 371 -18.68 8.19 -2.54
C TYR A 371 -17.68 9.19 -1.94
N ALA A 372 -17.90 10.49 -2.15
CA ALA A 372 -16.97 11.53 -1.68
C ALA A 372 -16.79 11.56 -0.16
N PHE A 373 -17.83 11.20 0.59
CA PHE A 373 -17.81 11.10 2.05
C PHE A 373 -17.85 9.65 2.57
N ASN A 374 -17.49 8.69 1.71
CA ASN A 374 -17.27 7.32 2.16
C ASN A 374 -16.04 7.27 3.06
N PRO A 375 -16.14 6.73 4.28
CA PRO A 375 -15.01 6.71 5.20
C PRO A 375 -13.81 5.92 4.66
N ILE A 376 -14.03 4.85 3.88
CA ILE A 376 -12.95 4.10 3.23
C ILE A 376 -12.23 4.94 2.18
N ALA A 377 -12.97 5.68 1.33
CA ALA A 377 -12.35 6.54 0.33
C ALA A 377 -11.51 7.65 0.99
N ILE A 378 -11.96 8.16 2.16
CA ILE A 378 -11.20 9.15 2.92
C ILE A 378 -9.97 8.52 3.56
N LEU A 379 -10.10 7.35 4.19
CA LEU A 379 -8.98 6.67 4.84
C LEU A 379 -7.92 6.25 3.83
N ASP A 380 -8.31 5.66 2.72
CA ASP A 380 -7.40 5.14 1.70
C ASP A 380 -6.60 6.27 1.03
N SER A 381 -7.27 7.35 0.60
CA SER A 381 -6.61 8.44 -0.12
C SER A 381 -5.93 9.47 0.79
N ALA A 382 -6.56 9.86 1.91
CA ALA A 382 -6.09 10.98 2.72
C ALA A 382 -5.34 10.58 3.99
N ALA A 383 -5.74 9.51 4.66
CA ALA A 383 -5.02 9.03 5.83
C ALA A 383 -3.86 8.11 5.41
N TRP A 384 -4.11 7.07 4.65
CA TRP A 384 -3.10 6.11 4.20
C TRP A 384 -2.20 6.67 3.08
N GLY A 385 -2.82 7.28 2.04
CA GLY A 385 -2.11 7.79 0.87
C GLY A 385 -2.02 6.81 -0.31
N GLN A 386 -2.86 5.78 -0.32
CA GLN A 386 -2.84 4.72 -1.33
C GLN A 386 -3.42 5.14 -2.70
N VAL A 387 -2.92 4.46 -3.73
CA VAL A 387 -3.23 4.74 -5.14
C VAL A 387 -4.56 4.13 -5.63
N ASP A 388 -5.34 3.49 -4.75
CA ASP A 388 -6.53 2.72 -5.13
C ASP A 388 -7.59 3.55 -5.84
N SER A 389 -7.76 4.81 -5.48
CA SER A 389 -8.67 5.74 -6.15
C SER A 389 -8.26 6.03 -7.60
N VAL A 390 -6.96 6.03 -7.91
CA VAL A 390 -6.43 6.33 -9.25
C VAL A 390 -6.87 5.27 -10.25
N PHE A 391 -6.51 4.00 -9.99
CA PHE A 391 -6.89 2.94 -10.92
C PHE A 391 -8.40 2.63 -10.87
N THR A 392 -9.08 2.87 -9.73
CA THR A 392 -10.55 2.75 -9.62
C THR A 392 -11.29 3.71 -10.56
N LEU A 393 -10.85 4.96 -10.65
CA LEU A 393 -11.42 5.90 -11.62
C LEU A 393 -11.17 5.44 -13.05
N MET A 394 -9.96 4.96 -13.35
CA MET A 394 -9.63 4.42 -14.68
C MET A 394 -10.52 3.21 -15.02
N LEU A 395 -10.72 2.28 -14.08
CA LEU A 395 -11.66 1.16 -14.25
C LEU A 395 -13.09 1.64 -14.49
N ALA A 396 -13.56 2.64 -13.77
CA ALA A 396 -14.88 3.22 -13.95
C ALA A 396 -15.04 3.86 -15.34
N VAL A 397 -14.03 4.59 -15.81
CA VAL A 397 -14.01 5.18 -17.17
C VAL A 397 -14.00 4.09 -18.23
N ALA A 398 -13.18 3.04 -18.05
CA ALA A 398 -13.15 1.89 -18.93
C ALA A 398 -14.50 1.17 -18.98
N ALA A 399 -15.12 0.90 -17.82
CA ALA A 399 -16.43 0.24 -17.74
C ALA A 399 -17.55 1.06 -18.41
N VAL A 400 -17.62 2.36 -18.17
CA VAL A 400 -18.58 3.26 -18.85
C VAL A 400 -18.35 3.25 -20.36
N SER A 401 -17.08 3.29 -20.78
CA SER A 401 -16.73 3.25 -22.21
C SER A 401 -17.09 1.92 -22.85
N LEU A 402 -16.88 0.78 -22.16
CA LEU A 402 -17.33 -0.55 -22.63
C LEU A 402 -18.86 -0.62 -22.76
N VAL A 403 -19.59 -0.15 -21.77
CA VAL A 403 -21.06 -0.11 -21.80
C VAL A 403 -21.59 0.71 -22.96
N ARG A 404 -20.86 1.77 -23.36
CA ARG A 404 -21.18 2.65 -24.50
C ARG A 404 -20.61 2.16 -25.84
N GLY A 405 -19.93 1.03 -25.90
CA GLY A 405 -19.28 0.50 -27.12
C GLY A 405 -18.10 1.36 -27.62
N ARG A 406 -17.50 2.18 -26.76
CA ARG A 406 -16.34 3.04 -27.07
C ARG A 406 -15.03 2.29 -26.80
N TYR A 407 -14.82 1.17 -27.48
CA TYR A 407 -13.65 0.30 -27.31
C TYR A 407 -12.30 1.01 -27.46
N PRO A 408 -12.13 2.00 -28.43
CA PRO A 408 -10.87 2.74 -28.58
C PRO A 408 -10.49 3.59 -27.36
N VAL A 409 -11.41 3.86 -26.45
CA VAL A 409 -11.16 4.55 -25.18
C VAL A 409 -11.05 3.54 -24.04
N ALA A 410 -11.94 2.55 -24.02
CA ALA A 410 -12.05 1.59 -22.92
C ALA A 410 -10.77 0.78 -22.70
N LEU A 411 -10.22 0.20 -23.78
CA LEU A 411 -9.07 -0.70 -23.68
C LEU A 411 -7.75 0.04 -23.34
N PRO A 412 -7.43 1.21 -23.95
CA PRO A 412 -6.26 1.98 -23.52
C PRO A 412 -6.37 2.48 -22.06
N VAL A 413 -7.55 2.95 -21.63
CA VAL A 413 -7.73 3.39 -20.23
C VAL A 413 -7.62 2.21 -19.26
N PHE A 414 -8.10 1.03 -19.64
CA PHE A 414 -7.88 -0.18 -18.86
C PHE A 414 -6.38 -0.56 -18.79
N ALA A 415 -5.66 -0.43 -19.90
CA ALA A 415 -4.19 -0.63 -19.91
C ALA A 415 -3.48 0.35 -18.95
N LEU A 416 -3.89 1.63 -18.93
CA LEU A 416 -3.37 2.59 -17.95
C LEU A 416 -3.68 2.17 -16.50
N ALA A 417 -4.88 1.65 -16.23
CA ALA A 417 -5.20 1.14 -14.90
C ALA A 417 -4.28 -0.02 -14.48
N VAL A 418 -4.00 -0.95 -15.40
CA VAL A 418 -3.05 -2.06 -15.17
C VAL A 418 -1.64 -1.54 -14.95
N LEU A 419 -1.19 -0.57 -15.75
CA LEU A 419 0.12 0.07 -15.62
C LEU A 419 0.23 1.02 -14.40
N THR A 420 -0.88 1.27 -13.70
CA THR A 420 -0.89 2.01 -12.42
C THR A 420 -0.79 1.06 -11.23
N LYS A 421 -1.56 -0.04 -11.26
CA LYS A 421 -1.58 -1.05 -10.19
C LYS A 421 -1.91 -2.43 -10.75
N PRO A 422 -1.11 -3.49 -10.46
CA PRO A 422 -1.31 -4.83 -11.01
C PRO A 422 -2.70 -5.41 -10.70
N GLN A 423 -3.28 -5.04 -9.57
CA GLN A 423 -4.61 -5.44 -9.12
C GLN A 423 -5.71 -5.20 -10.16
N ALA A 424 -5.55 -4.22 -11.06
CA ALA A 424 -6.49 -3.98 -12.15
C ALA A 424 -6.64 -5.22 -13.09
N LEU A 425 -5.62 -6.09 -13.17
CA LEU A 425 -5.68 -7.34 -13.94
C LEU A 425 -6.80 -8.28 -13.49
N LEU A 426 -7.25 -8.21 -12.24
CA LEU A 426 -8.38 -8.98 -11.74
C LEU A 426 -9.67 -8.73 -12.55
N PHE A 427 -9.79 -7.60 -13.22
CA PHE A 427 -10.95 -7.28 -14.08
C PHE A 427 -10.76 -7.70 -15.53
N ALA A 428 -9.54 -8.05 -15.97
CA ALA A 428 -9.23 -8.36 -17.36
C ALA A 428 -10.05 -9.55 -17.94
N PRO A 429 -10.17 -10.71 -17.24
CA PRO A 429 -10.94 -11.84 -17.75
C PRO A 429 -12.42 -11.51 -17.95
N LEU A 430 -13.03 -10.75 -16.99
CA LEU A 430 -14.42 -10.31 -17.13
C LEU A 430 -14.58 -9.32 -18.29
N GLY A 431 -13.67 -8.36 -18.43
CA GLY A 431 -13.66 -7.39 -19.52
C GLY A 431 -13.59 -8.08 -20.90
N LEU A 432 -12.71 -9.06 -21.01
CA LEU A 432 -12.56 -9.86 -22.25
C LEU A 432 -13.86 -10.58 -22.60
N ILE A 433 -14.44 -11.34 -21.67
CA ILE A 433 -15.71 -12.05 -21.88
C ILE A 433 -16.83 -11.07 -22.26
N PHE A 434 -16.89 -9.91 -21.58
CA PHE A 434 -17.90 -8.89 -21.89
C PHE A 434 -17.75 -8.35 -23.32
N VAL A 435 -16.52 -8.00 -23.75
CA VAL A 435 -16.23 -7.49 -25.10
C VAL A 435 -16.57 -8.55 -26.14
N VAL A 436 -16.09 -9.79 -25.97
CA VAL A 436 -16.38 -10.91 -26.91
C VAL A 436 -17.89 -11.14 -27.01
N ALA A 437 -18.59 -11.23 -25.88
CA ALA A 437 -20.04 -11.43 -25.87
C ALA A 437 -20.80 -10.27 -26.55
N ALA A 438 -20.34 -9.03 -26.37
CA ALA A 438 -20.92 -7.86 -27.00
C ALA A 438 -20.71 -7.87 -28.51
N LEU A 439 -19.51 -8.19 -28.99
CA LEU A 439 -19.17 -8.27 -30.42
C LEU A 439 -19.95 -9.41 -31.13
N VAL A 440 -20.02 -10.59 -30.51
CA VAL A 440 -20.78 -11.72 -31.02
C VAL A 440 -22.28 -11.39 -31.16
N ARG A 441 -22.84 -10.69 -30.18
CA ARG A 441 -24.24 -10.25 -30.21
C ARG A 441 -24.51 -9.16 -31.23
N ALA A 442 -23.59 -8.21 -31.35
CA ALA A 442 -23.76 -7.07 -32.28
C ALA A 442 -23.66 -7.50 -33.75
N ARG A 443 -22.85 -8.50 -34.07
CA ARG A 443 -22.57 -8.96 -35.46
C ARG A 443 -22.16 -7.79 -36.37
N ASP A 444 -21.50 -6.78 -35.83
CA ASP A 444 -21.10 -5.54 -36.52
C ASP A 444 -19.58 -5.51 -36.71
N TYR A 445 -19.11 -5.58 -37.95
CA TYR A 445 -17.69 -5.56 -38.26
C TYR A 445 -17.05 -4.21 -37.82
N LYS A 446 -17.79 -3.10 -37.82
CA LYS A 446 -17.29 -1.79 -37.35
C LYS A 446 -17.04 -1.80 -35.84
N ALA A 447 -17.86 -2.55 -35.09
CA ALA A 447 -17.62 -2.77 -33.65
C ALA A 447 -16.34 -3.59 -33.45
N CYS A 448 -16.12 -4.64 -34.26
CA CYS A 448 -14.88 -5.42 -34.21
C CYS A 448 -13.67 -4.56 -34.57
N LEU A 449 -13.75 -3.73 -35.61
CA LEU A 449 -12.67 -2.81 -35.97
C LEU A 449 -12.36 -1.82 -34.85
N ARG A 450 -13.38 -1.23 -34.20
CA ARG A 450 -13.19 -0.35 -33.04
C ARG A 450 -12.53 -1.07 -31.87
N ALA A 451 -12.88 -2.36 -31.63
CA ALA A 451 -12.24 -3.16 -30.59
C ALA A 451 -10.77 -3.44 -30.92
N LEU A 452 -10.45 -3.74 -32.18
CA LEU A 452 -9.06 -3.91 -32.65
C LEU A 452 -8.24 -2.62 -32.51
N VAL A 453 -8.80 -1.46 -32.87
CA VAL A 453 -8.15 -0.15 -32.65
C VAL A 453 -7.89 0.08 -31.16
N GLY A 454 -8.85 -0.23 -30.29
CA GLY A 454 -8.68 -0.12 -28.86
C GLY A 454 -7.59 -1.06 -28.33
N LEU A 455 -7.56 -2.30 -28.80
CA LEU A 455 -6.51 -3.28 -28.43
C LEU A 455 -5.13 -2.81 -28.91
N ALA A 456 -5.04 -2.32 -30.17
CA ALA A 456 -3.78 -1.75 -30.67
C ALA A 456 -3.31 -0.57 -29.81
N GLY A 457 -4.24 0.34 -29.42
CA GLY A 457 -3.92 1.45 -28.52
C GLY A 457 -3.44 0.99 -27.14
N ALA A 458 -4.04 -0.04 -26.56
CA ALA A 458 -3.60 -0.65 -25.31
C ALA A 458 -2.19 -1.25 -25.44
N LEU A 459 -1.94 -2.03 -26.51
CA LEU A 459 -0.63 -2.62 -26.78
C LEU A 459 0.45 -1.56 -27.00
N VAL A 460 0.13 -0.49 -27.72
CA VAL A 460 1.06 0.64 -27.90
C VAL A 460 1.43 1.27 -26.55
N LEU A 461 0.47 1.45 -25.64
CA LEU A 461 0.76 1.98 -24.30
C LEU A 461 1.67 1.04 -23.50
N PHE A 462 1.43 -0.27 -23.49
CA PHE A 462 2.32 -1.24 -22.85
C PHE A 462 3.73 -1.20 -23.45
N LEU A 463 3.84 -1.21 -24.77
CA LEU A 463 5.13 -1.18 -25.45
C LEU A 463 5.88 0.15 -25.21
N LEU A 464 5.21 1.29 -25.30
CA LEU A 464 5.82 2.58 -25.00
C LEU A 464 6.31 2.65 -23.56
N THR A 465 5.50 2.20 -22.61
CA THR A 465 5.90 2.14 -21.20
C THR A 465 7.10 1.22 -21.00
N GLY A 466 7.07 0.02 -21.61
CA GLY A 466 8.21 -0.90 -21.56
C GLY A 466 9.48 -0.31 -22.20
N CYS A 467 9.38 0.33 -23.38
CA CYS A 467 10.53 0.97 -24.03
C CYS A 467 11.14 2.10 -23.19
N VAL A 468 10.31 2.84 -22.45
CA VAL A 468 10.80 3.96 -21.63
C VAL A 468 11.44 3.46 -20.33
N PHE A 469 10.87 2.44 -19.69
CA PHE A 469 11.26 2.05 -18.33
C PHE A 469 12.11 0.79 -18.23
N SER A 470 12.32 0.06 -19.34
CA SER A 470 13.06 -1.23 -19.28
C SER A 470 14.57 -1.11 -19.10
N GLY A 471 15.14 0.10 -19.03
CA GLY A 471 16.59 0.28 -18.86
C GLY A 471 17.43 -0.39 -19.97
N GLY A 472 16.93 -0.43 -21.21
CA GLY A 472 17.61 -1.07 -22.36
C GLY A 472 17.35 -2.59 -22.48
N GLN A 473 16.61 -3.20 -21.55
CA GLN A 473 16.18 -4.59 -21.66
C GLN A 473 15.07 -4.75 -22.73
N ASN A 474 14.76 -6.02 -23.08
CA ASN A 474 13.60 -6.27 -23.93
C ASN A 474 12.32 -5.85 -23.21
N PRO A 475 11.54 -4.86 -23.75
CA PRO A 475 10.38 -4.28 -23.07
C PRO A 475 9.30 -5.30 -22.67
N VAL A 476 9.12 -6.34 -23.49
CA VAL A 476 8.09 -7.37 -23.22
C VAL A 476 8.52 -8.29 -22.10
N VAL A 477 9.81 -8.71 -22.11
CA VAL A 477 10.37 -9.57 -21.06
C VAL A 477 10.44 -8.81 -19.74
N TRP A 478 10.86 -7.55 -19.78
CA TRP A 478 10.89 -6.69 -18.59
C TRP A 478 9.49 -6.53 -17.95
N LEU A 479 8.48 -6.19 -18.75
CA LEU A 479 7.08 -6.11 -18.25
C LEU A 479 6.61 -7.44 -17.68
N TRP A 480 6.89 -8.55 -18.36
CA TRP A 480 6.53 -9.87 -17.86
C TRP A 480 7.15 -10.14 -16.49
N ASN A 481 8.44 -9.88 -16.35
CA ASN A 481 9.16 -10.08 -15.08
C ASN A 481 8.60 -9.17 -13.97
N LEU A 482 8.34 -7.89 -14.28
CA LEU A 482 7.76 -6.95 -13.32
C LEU A 482 6.45 -7.49 -12.71
N TYR A 483 5.52 -7.96 -13.57
CA TYR A 483 4.23 -8.46 -13.09
C TYR A 483 4.33 -9.83 -12.40
N THR A 484 5.15 -10.73 -12.90
CA THR A 484 5.32 -12.06 -12.30
C THR A 484 5.99 -11.97 -10.93
N ASN A 485 7.00 -11.12 -10.77
CA ASN A 485 7.68 -10.90 -9.49
C ASN A 485 6.72 -10.29 -8.46
N THR A 486 5.96 -9.27 -8.83
CA THR A 486 4.96 -8.66 -7.93
C THR A 486 3.91 -9.67 -7.47
N VAL A 487 3.39 -10.53 -8.36
CA VAL A 487 2.38 -11.53 -8.00
C VAL A 487 2.98 -12.67 -7.17
N SER A 488 4.24 -13.03 -7.38
CA SER A 488 4.89 -14.12 -6.65
C SER A 488 5.39 -13.73 -5.26
N GLY A 489 5.46 -12.45 -4.93
CA GLY A 489 6.00 -11.94 -3.67
C GLY A 489 5.15 -12.29 -2.44
N TYR A 490 3.84 -12.41 -2.59
CA TYR A 490 2.92 -12.55 -1.46
C TYR A 490 2.20 -13.91 -1.47
N ARG A 491 2.85 -14.96 -0.95
CA ARG A 491 2.33 -16.34 -0.98
C ARG A 491 1.58 -16.74 0.30
N TYR A 492 0.62 -15.93 0.72
CA TYR A 492 -0.19 -16.15 1.92
C TYR A 492 -1.66 -16.41 1.56
N VAL A 493 -2.36 -17.13 2.46
CA VAL A 493 -3.80 -17.41 2.28
C VAL A 493 -4.59 -16.11 2.24
N THR A 494 -4.28 -15.18 3.14
CA THR A 494 -4.78 -13.80 3.12
C THR A 494 -3.76 -12.88 3.80
N ILE A 495 -3.75 -11.60 3.43
CA ILE A 495 -2.77 -10.61 3.88
C ILE A 495 -3.54 -9.42 4.42
N ASN A 496 -3.75 -9.39 5.72
CA ASN A 496 -4.52 -8.36 6.42
C ASN A 496 -5.97 -8.17 5.90
N ALA A 497 -6.44 -9.00 4.96
CA ALA A 497 -7.82 -8.91 4.49
C ALA A 497 -8.76 -9.65 5.42
N MET A 498 -9.68 -8.92 6.04
CA MET A 498 -10.74 -9.48 6.88
C MET A 498 -11.82 -10.11 5.99
N ASN A 499 -11.55 -11.35 5.61
CA ASN A 499 -12.32 -12.16 4.67
C ASN A 499 -12.71 -13.52 5.26
N LEU A 500 -13.07 -14.50 4.41
CA LEU A 500 -13.42 -15.85 4.88
C LEU A 500 -12.32 -16.51 5.70
N TYR A 501 -11.06 -16.33 5.29
CA TYR A 501 -9.90 -17.02 5.88
C TYR A 501 -9.51 -16.44 7.23
N GLU A 502 -9.73 -15.15 7.45
CA GLU A 502 -9.55 -14.51 8.77
C GLU A 502 -10.44 -15.15 9.84
N LEU A 503 -11.65 -15.60 9.50
CA LEU A 503 -12.53 -16.31 10.45
C LEU A 503 -11.90 -17.60 11.01
N PHE A 504 -10.92 -18.17 10.28
CA PHE A 504 -10.19 -19.38 10.63
C PHE A 504 -8.76 -19.12 11.10
N SER A 505 -8.39 -17.86 11.40
CA SER A 505 -7.02 -17.45 11.79
C SER A 505 -5.95 -17.78 10.73
N LEU A 506 -6.28 -17.67 9.46
CA LEU A 506 -5.35 -17.93 8.35
C LEU A 506 -4.76 -16.64 7.77
N ASN A 507 -4.82 -15.53 8.51
CA ASN A 507 -4.12 -14.31 8.14
C ASN A 507 -2.61 -14.53 8.25
N TRP A 508 -1.88 -14.15 7.22
CA TRP A 508 -0.44 -14.42 7.07
C TRP A 508 -0.04 -15.91 7.11
N ALA A 509 -1.01 -16.82 6.99
CA ALA A 509 -0.71 -18.24 6.88
C ALA A 509 -0.16 -18.56 5.49
N SER A 510 1.00 -19.22 5.41
CA SER A 510 1.63 -19.62 4.15
C SER A 510 0.74 -20.56 3.34
N LEU A 511 0.64 -20.33 2.03
CA LEU A 511 -0.07 -21.22 1.10
C LEU A 511 0.48 -22.64 1.12
N ALA A 512 1.79 -22.80 1.26
CA ALA A 512 2.47 -24.10 1.26
C ALA A 512 2.19 -24.89 2.54
N ALA A 513 2.14 -24.21 3.70
CA ALA A 513 1.86 -24.84 4.99
C ALA A 513 0.38 -25.27 5.15
N HIS A 514 -0.53 -24.66 4.37
CA HIS A 514 -1.98 -24.90 4.47
C HIS A 514 -2.60 -25.39 3.14
N PRO A 515 -2.19 -26.55 2.59
CA PRO A 515 -2.57 -26.97 1.24
C PRO A 515 -4.09 -27.14 1.05
N ALA A 516 -4.83 -27.55 2.09
CA ALA A 516 -6.27 -27.70 2.02
C ALA A 516 -6.98 -26.33 1.91
N ALA A 517 -6.59 -25.35 2.72
CA ALA A 517 -7.12 -23.99 2.66
C ALA A 517 -6.76 -23.33 1.31
N THR A 518 -5.55 -23.55 0.84
CA THR A 518 -5.04 -23.07 -0.44
C THR A 518 -5.89 -23.63 -1.60
N ALA A 519 -6.15 -24.95 -1.62
CA ALA A 519 -6.98 -25.57 -2.66
C ALA A 519 -8.42 -25.01 -2.65
N VAL A 520 -9.01 -24.81 -1.46
CA VAL A 520 -10.33 -24.20 -1.31
C VAL A 520 -10.32 -22.76 -1.82
N ALA A 521 -9.29 -21.97 -1.48
CA ALA A 521 -9.18 -20.57 -1.88
C ALA A 521 -9.10 -20.43 -3.41
N PHE A 522 -8.24 -21.21 -4.07
CA PHE A 522 -8.16 -21.20 -5.53
C PHE A 522 -9.43 -21.75 -6.20
N ALA A 523 -10.09 -22.76 -5.63
CA ALA A 523 -11.36 -23.25 -6.16
C ALA A 523 -12.46 -22.19 -6.07
N LEU A 524 -12.56 -21.47 -4.97
CA LEU A 524 -13.53 -20.37 -4.78
C LEU A 524 -13.19 -19.16 -5.66
N PHE A 525 -11.90 -18.85 -5.84
CA PHE A 525 -11.43 -17.82 -6.77
C PHE A 525 -11.90 -18.13 -8.21
N VAL A 526 -11.67 -19.33 -8.69
CA VAL A 526 -12.15 -19.79 -10.00
C VAL A 526 -13.67 -19.75 -10.07
N ALA A 527 -14.38 -20.20 -9.03
CA ALA A 527 -15.84 -20.17 -8.97
C ALA A 527 -16.40 -18.75 -9.08
N ALA A 528 -15.74 -17.74 -8.45
CA ALA A 528 -16.14 -16.34 -8.57
C ALA A 528 -16.02 -15.82 -10.01
N TYR A 529 -14.97 -16.21 -10.75
CA TYR A 529 -14.85 -15.89 -12.18
C TYR A 529 -15.90 -16.61 -13.02
N LEU A 530 -16.08 -17.90 -12.84
CA LEU A 530 -17.08 -18.67 -13.58
C LEU A 530 -18.50 -18.13 -13.36
N PHE A 531 -18.83 -17.76 -12.13
CA PHE A 531 -20.08 -17.11 -11.81
C PHE A 531 -20.22 -15.77 -12.54
N SER A 532 -19.18 -14.92 -12.50
CA SER A 532 -19.21 -13.61 -13.16
C SER A 532 -19.29 -13.75 -14.69
N PHE A 533 -18.61 -14.74 -15.29
CA PHE A 533 -18.71 -15.05 -16.72
C PHE A 533 -20.13 -15.52 -17.09
N PHE A 534 -20.70 -16.40 -16.27
CA PHE A 534 -22.09 -16.82 -16.44
C PHE A 534 -23.04 -15.62 -16.43
N LEU A 535 -22.88 -14.68 -15.48
CA LEU A 535 -23.69 -13.47 -15.42
C LEU A 535 -23.50 -12.59 -16.66
N ALA A 536 -22.25 -12.38 -17.10
CA ALA A 536 -21.94 -11.58 -18.29
C ALA A 536 -22.53 -12.18 -19.58
N LEU A 537 -22.48 -13.49 -19.72
CA LEU A 537 -23.06 -14.21 -20.87
C LEU A 537 -24.58 -14.20 -20.85
N ARG A 538 -25.20 -14.26 -19.67
CA ARG A 538 -26.67 -14.21 -19.51
C ARG A 538 -27.23 -12.80 -19.53
N SER A 539 -26.43 -11.81 -19.24
CA SER A 539 -26.86 -10.41 -19.19
C SER A 539 -27.38 -9.92 -20.54
N LYS A 540 -28.57 -9.33 -20.56
CA LYS A 540 -29.20 -8.75 -21.75
C LYS A 540 -28.92 -7.25 -21.91
N ALA A 541 -28.44 -6.57 -20.86
CA ALA A 541 -28.19 -5.15 -20.85
C ALA A 541 -26.74 -4.82 -20.52
N PRO A 542 -26.03 -4.04 -21.36
CA PRO A 542 -24.64 -3.69 -21.09
C PRO A 542 -24.43 -3.01 -19.74
N LYS A 543 -25.43 -2.25 -19.25
CA LYS A 543 -25.39 -1.55 -17.94
C LYS A 543 -25.14 -2.48 -16.74
N HIS A 544 -25.41 -3.78 -16.87
CA HIS A 544 -25.17 -4.76 -15.80
C HIS A 544 -23.68 -5.01 -15.56
N LEU A 545 -22.78 -4.55 -16.44
CA LEU A 545 -21.33 -4.68 -16.27
C LEU A 545 -20.88 -4.09 -14.92
N PHE A 546 -21.42 -2.94 -14.52
CA PHE A 546 -21.07 -2.32 -13.24
C PHE A 546 -21.37 -3.24 -12.04
N LEU A 547 -22.55 -3.85 -12.05
CA LEU A 547 -22.99 -4.76 -10.99
C LEU A 547 -22.18 -6.07 -10.99
N ILE A 548 -21.90 -6.63 -12.17
CA ILE A 548 -21.11 -7.86 -12.32
C ILE A 548 -19.67 -7.62 -11.90
N ALA A 549 -19.05 -6.50 -12.31
CA ALA A 549 -17.68 -6.16 -11.94
C ALA A 549 -17.53 -5.87 -10.43
N ALA A 550 -18.49 -5.16 -9.84
CA ALA A 550 -18.53 -4.95 -8.40
C ALA A 550 -18.69 -6.28 -7.63
N SER A 551 -19.56 -7.18 -8.13
CA SER A 551 -19.76 -8.50 -7.55
C SER A 551 -18.50 -9.36 -7.67
N LEU A 552 -17.81 -9.33 -8.82
CA LEU A 552 -16.57 -10.07 -9.02
C LEU A 552 -15.52 -9.69 -7.97
N ILE A 553 -15.19 -8.40 -7.87
CA ILE A 553 -14.09 -7.97 -6.96
C ILE A 553 -14.46 -8.20 -5.50
N ALA A 554 -15.74 -8.04 -5.11
CA ALA A 554 -16.21 -8.36 -3.77
C ALA A 554 -16.09 -9.86 -3.46
N LEU A 555 -16.44 -10.74 -4.42
CA LEU A 555 -16.28 -12.18 -4.28
C LEU A 555 -14.80 -12.60 -4.25
N LEU A 556 -13.96 -12.01 -5.09
CA LEU A 556 -12.51 -12.27 -5.09
C LEU A 556 -11.89 -11.87 -3.75
N PHE A 557 -12.24 -10.69 -3.22
CA PHE A 557 -11.77 -10.23 -1.92
C PHE A 557 -12.13 -11.18 -0.79
N VAL A 558 -13.37 -11.67 -0.79
CA VAL A 558 -13.87 -12.52 0.32
C VAL A 558 -13.40 -13.97 0.20
N PHE A 559 -13.22 -14.49 -1.03
CA PHE A 559 -12.97 -15.90 -1.29
C PHE A 559 -11.62 -16.19 -1.95
N GLY A 560 -10.95 -15.18 -2.50
CA GLY A 560 -9.66 -15.37 -3.18
C GLY A 560 -8.49 -15.46 -2.21
N PRO A 561 -7.41 -16.17 -2.60
CA PRO A 561 -6.15 -16.14 -1.88
C PRO A 561 -5.40 -14.83 -2.13
N MET A 562 -4.40 -14.54 -1.30
CA MET A 562 -3.47 -13.40 -1.46
C MET A 562 -4.18 -12.03 -1.53
N MET A 563 -5.29 -11.87 -0.82
CA MET A 563 -6.03 -10.62 -0.80
C MET A 563 -5.54 -9.71 0.32
N HIS A 564 -5.30 -8.44 -0.01
CA HIS A 564 -4.98 -7.38 0.95
C HIS A 564 -6.25 -6.65 1.41
N GLU A 565 -6.17 -5.97 2.55
CA GLU A 565 -7.26 -5.28 3.27
C GLU A 565 -8.09 -4.32 2.40
N ARG A 566 -7.52 -3.75 1.35
CA ARG A 566 -8.14 -2.71 0.49
C ARG A 566 -8.52 -3.18 -0.92
N TYR A 567 -8.28 -4.46 -1.26
CA TYR A 567 -8.51 -4.95 -2.64
C TYR A 567 -9.97 -4.88 -3.12
N ALA A 568 -10.93 -4.78 -2.20
CA ALA A 568 -12.34 -4.53 -2.56
C ALA A 568 -12.67 -3.04 -2.81
N PHE A 569 -11.74 -2.10 -2.65
CA PHE A 569 -11.99 -0.67 -2.82
C PHE A 569 -12.71 -0.30 -4.14
N PRO A 570 -12.33 -0.85 -5.31
CA PRO A 570 -13.02 -0.52 -6.57
C PRO A 570 -14.51 -0.89 -6.58
N ALA A 571 -14.93 -1.85 -5.75
CA ALA A 571 -16.34 -2.21 -5.65
C ALA A 571 -17.21 -1.03 -5.23
N LEU A 572 -16.71 -0.13 -4.37
CA LEU A 572 -17.48 0.99 -3.83
C LEU A 572 -18.02 1.92 -4.93
N LEU A 573 -17.15 2.36 -5.84
CA LEU A 573 -17.55 3.21 -6.97
C LEU A 573 -18.43 2.45 -7.97
N LEU A 574 -18.06 1.21 -8.30
CA LEU A 574 -18.81 0.37 -9.23
C LEU A 574 -20.23 0.03 -8.72
N MET A 575 -20.41 -0.17 -7.41
CA MET A 575 -21.72 -0.42 -6.80
C MET A 575 -22.64 0.80 -6.90
N LEU A 576 -22.11 2.00 -6.68
CA LEU A 576 -22.89 3.22 -6.82
C LEU A 576 -23.27 3.48 -8.30
N MET A 577 -22.39 3.16 -9.24
CA MET A 577 -22.69 3.14 -10.68
C MET A 577 -23.75 2.10 -11.01
N ALA A 578 -23.64 0.88 -10.45
CA ALA A 578 -24.61 -0.17 -10.60
C ALA A 578 -26.00 0.23 -10.07
N TYR A 579 -26.04 0.89 -8.91
CA TYR A 579 -27.30 1.41 -8.38
C TYR A 579 -27.91 2.50 -9.28
N ALA A 580 -27.09 3.41 -9.80
CA ALA A 580 -27.56 4.41 -10.76
C ALA A 580 -28.19 3.77 -12.01
N ALA A 581 -27.64 2.63 -12.46
CA ALA A 581 -28.05 1.93 -13.67
C ALA A 581 -29.25 0.97 -13.45
N CYS A 582 -29.31 0.27 -12.32
CA CYS A 582 -30.30 -0.79 -12.05
C CYS A 582 -31.37 -0.37 -11.01
N ARG A 583 -31.13 0.64 -10.18
CA ARG A 583 -32.05 1.15 -9.14
C ARG A 583 -32.46 0.12 -8.08
N ASP A 584 -31.68 -0.96 -7.91
CA ASP A 584 -31.97 -2.01 -6.94
C ASP A 584 -31.43 -1.65 -5.54
N LYS A 585 -32.33 -1.58 -4.55
CA LYS A 585 -31.98 -1.18 -3.17
C LYS A 585 -30.99 -2.12 -2.48
N ARG A 586 -30.95 -3.40 -2.89
CA ARG A 586 -30.03 -4.40 -2.33
C ARG A 586 -28.56 -4.04 -2.59
N ILE A 587 -28.28 -3.33 -3.69
CA ILE A 587 -26.94 -2.83 -4.00
C ILE A 587 -26.49 -1.84 -2.92
N LEU A 588 -27.37 -0.95 -2.46
CA LEU A 588 -27.03 -0.01 -1.38
C LEU A 588 -26.91 -0.70 -0.02
N TYR A 589 -27.66 -1.75 0.24
CA TYR A 589 -27.50 -2.55 1.46
C TYR A 589 -26.14 -3.30 1.45
N ALA A 590 -25.77 -3.89 0.33
CA ALA A 590 -24.47 -4.51 0.16
C ALA A 590 -23.33 -3.47 0.26
N PHE A 591 -23.51 -2.28 -0.32
CA PHE A 591 -22.59 -1.14 -0.18
C PHE A 591 -22.37 -0.76 1.29
N THR A 592 -23.45 -0.71 2.09
CA THR A 592 -23.35 -0.40 3.51
C THR A 592 -22.53 -1.45 4.26
N LEU A 593 -22.81 -2.74 4.02
CA LEU A 593 -22.11 -3.83 4.69
C LEU A 593 -20.63 -3.87 4.31
N LEU A 594 -20.31 -3.77 3.01
CA LEU A 594 -18.92 -3.75 2.54
C LEU A 594 -18.18 -2.49 3.03
N THR A 595 -18.83 -1.32 3.06
CA THR A 595 -18.20 -0.12 3.61
C THR A 595 -17.89 -0.30 5.10
N ALA A 596 -18.82 -0.85 5.90
CA ALA A 596 -18.59 -1.06 7.33
C ALA A 596 -17.48 -2.09 7.58
N GLY A 597 -17.49 -3.22 6.86
CA GLY A 597 -16.46 -4.26 7.00
C GLY A 597 -15.08 -3.76 6.57
N LEU A 598 -14.98 -3.10 5.43
CA LEU A 598 -13.73 -2.51 4.95
C LEU A 598 -13.24 -1.38 5.85
N PHE A 599 -14.16 -0.57 6.43
CA PHE A 599 -13.78 0.50 7.36
C PHE A 599 -13.11 -0.08 8.60
N ILE A 600 -13.67 -1.13 9.21
CA ILE A 600 -13.03 -1.80 10.35
C ILE A 600 -11.68 -2.36 9.91
N ASN A 601 -11.62 -3.08 8.80
CA ASN A 601 -10.41 -3.70 8.28
C ASN A 601 -9.28 -2.67 8.07
N VAL A 602 -9.53 -1.69 7.22
CA VAL A 602 -8.51 -0.69 6.84
C VAL A 602 -8.10 0.17 8.03
N SER A 603 -9.05 0.53 8.93
CA SER A 603 -8.74 1.33 10.12
C SER A 603 -7.84 0.59 11.09
N MET A 604 -8.09 -0.70 11.34
CA MET A 604 -7.25 -1.50 12.24
C MET A 604 -5.83 -1.65 11.70
N ILE A 605 -5.69 -1.99 10.42
CA ILE A 605 -4.36 -2.15 9.81
C ILE A 605 -3.61 -0.81 9.71
N LEU A 606 -4.32 0.28 9.40
CA LEU A 606 -3.70 1.61 9.39
C LEU A 606 -3.27 2.04 10.80
N GLN A 607 -4.07 1.73 11.83
CA GLN A 607 -3.71 2.00 13.22
C GLN A 607 -2.40 1.29 13.60
N ASP A 608 -2.29 -0.01 13.31
CA ASP A 608 -1.07 -0.77 13.54
C ASP A 608 0.12 -0.17 12.77
N GLY A 609 -0.07 0.19 11.50
CA GLY A 609 0.97 0.77 10.65
C GLY A 609 1.41 2.19 11.02
N LEU A 610 0.56 2.97 11.71
CA LEU A 610 0.94 4.30 12.22
C LEU A 610 1.88 4.21 13.43
N TYR A 611 1.81 3.13 14.17
CA TYR A 611 2.69 2.84 15.31
C TYR A 611 3.81 1.86 14.93
N GLU A 612 3.94 1.54 13.63
CA GLU A 612 4.94 0.61 13.11
C GLU A 612 4.90 -0.79 13.73
N VAL A 613 3.73 -1.17 14.25
CA VAL A 613 3.48 -2.48 14.85
C VAL A 613 2.97 -3.44 13.80
N SER A 614 3.65 -4.57 13.64
CA SER A 614 3.15 -5.70 12.85
C SER A 614 2.72 -6.80 13.81
N ARG A 615 1.42 -7.12 13.84
CA ARG A 615 0.90 -8.12 14.76
C ARG A 615 -0.15 -9.02 14.11
N ILE A 616 -0.14 -10.27 14.53
CA ILE A 616 -1.26 -11.18 14.28
C ILE A 616 -2.25 -11.03 15.45
N ILE A 617 -3.48 -10.59 15.14
CA ILE A 617 -4.50 -10.32 16.15
C ILE A 617 -4.96 -11.64 16.75
N THR A 618 -4.75 -11.82 18.06
CA THR A 618 -5.07 -13.04 18.81
C THR A 618 -6.03 -12.77 19.99
N GLY A 619 -6.46 -13.81 20.66
CA GLY A 619 -7.25 -13.69 21.89
C GLY A 619 -8.61 -13.00 21.71
N ALA A 620 -8.97 -12.15 22.66
CA ALA A 620 -10.27 -11.46 22.68
C ALA A 620 -10.43 -10.43 21.56
N GLU A 621 -9.34 -9.85 21.10
CA GLU A 621 -9.37 -8.83 20.02
C GLU A 621 -9.80 -9.40 18.68
N ARG A 622 -9.72 -10.70 18.47
CA ARG A 622 -10.22 -11.36 17.25
C ARG A 622 -11.71 -11.13 16.97
N VAL A 623 -12.47 -10.64 17.93
CA VAL A 623 -13.88 -10.30 17.70
C VAL A 623 -14.04 -9.22 16.63
N TYR A 624 -13.13 -8.26 16.54
CA TYR A 624 -13.21 -7.14 15.59
C TYR A 624 -12.97 -7.58 14.14
N PRO A 625 -11.85 -8.28 13.82
CA PRO A 625 -11.66 -8.80 12.46
C PRO A 625 -12.72 -9.84 12.06
N CYS A 626 -13.24 -10.65 13.00
CA CYS A 626 -14.35 -11.55 12.70
C CYS A 626 -15.63 -10.79 12.33
N ILE A 627 -15.98 -9.72 13.04
CA ILE A 627 -17.14 -8.87 12.69
C ILE A 627 -16.96 -8.24 11.30
N ALA A 628 -15.79 -7.69 11.02
CA ALA A 628 -15.49 -7.12 9.70
C ALA A 628 -15.59 -8.18 8.58
N SER A 629 -15.04 -9.37 8.81
CA SER A 629 -15.13 -10.50 7.89
C SER A 629 -16.58 -10.90 7.60
N LEU A 630 -17.42 -10.95 8.63
CA LEU A 630 -18.85 -11.25 8.47
C LEU A 630 -19.59 -10.15 7.68
N PHE A 631 -19.28 -8.87 7.90
CA PHE A 631 -19.85 -7.77 7.11
C PHE A 631 -19.42 -7.86 5.66
N ASN A 632 -18.14 -8.12 5.38
CA ASN A 632 -17.63 -8.27 4.03
C ASN A 632 -18.25 -9.48 3.33
N LEU A 633 -18.35 -10.62 4.00
CA LEU A 633 -18.98 -11.84 3.47
C LEU A 633 -20.47 -11.60 3.16
N ALA A 634 -21.23 -11.04 4.10
CA ALA A 634 -22.65 -10.75 3.91
C ALA A 634 -22.87 -9.74 2.77
N GLY A 635 -22.03 -8.69 2.69
CA GLY A 635 -22.07 -7.70 1.62
C GLY A 635 -21.80 -8.32 0.25
N ALA A 636 -20.75 -9.13 0.11
CA ALA A 636 -20.38 -9.79 -1.13
C ALA A 636 -21.46 -10.78 -1.60
N LEU A 637 -21.99 -11.60 -0.69
CA LEU A 637 -23.07 -12.56 -1.00
C LEU A 637 -24.38 -11.84 -1.36
N CYS A 638 -24.75 -10.76 -0.65
CA CYS A 638 -25.91 -9.95 -0.99
C CYS A 638 -25.76 -9.34 -2.39
N LEU A 639 -24.56 -8.86 -2.72
CA LEU A 639 -24.27 -8.27 -4.03
C LEU A 639 -24.31 -9.34 -5.15
N ALA A 640 -23.71 -10.51 -4.92
CA ALA A 640 -23.72 -11.63 -5.86
C ALA A 640 -25.14 -12.14 -6.13
N TRP A 641 -25.95 -12.29 -5.07
CA TRP A 641 -27.36 -12.65 -5.22
C TRP A 641 -28.12 -11.60 -6.02
N THR A 642 -27.90 -10.32 -5.73
CA THR A 642 -28.52 -9.22 -6.46
C THR A 642 -28.10 -9.24 -7.93
N ALA A 643 -26.82 -9.46 -8.21
CA ALA A 643 -26.30 -9.58 -9.56
C ALA A 643 -26.97 -10.72 -10.33
N PHE A 644 -27.12 -11.88 -9.71
CA PHE A 644 -27.84 -13.02 -10.31
C PHE A 644 -29.32 -12.68 -10.58
N ASP A 645 -30.03 -12.14 -9.59
CA ASP A 645 -31.46 -11.86 -9.69
C ASP A 645 -31.76 -10.80 -10.77
N VAL A 646 -30.94 -9.75 -10.84
CA VAL A 646 -31.06 -8.67 -11.84
C VAL A 646 -30.67 -9.15 -13.24
N THR A 647 -29.53 -9.84 -13.37
CA THR A 647 -28.98 -10.19 -14.71
C THR A 647 -29.65 -11.39 -15.35
N VAL A 648 -29.99 -12.40 -14.54
CA VAL A 648 -30.55 -13.67 -15.02
C VAL A 648 -32.06 -13.69 -14.98
N ARG A 649 -32.65 -13.28 -13.83
CA ARG A 649 -34.10 -13.29 -13.62
C ARG A 649 -34.81 -12.01 -14.05
N GLY A 650 -34.04 -10.90 -14.27
CA GLY A 650 -34.59 -9.60 -14.63
C GLY A 650 -35.40 -8.95 -13.51
N ARG A 651 -35.12 -9.28 -12.25
CA ARG A 651 -35.87 -8.80 -11.08
C ARG A 651 -35.09 -7.70 -10.36
N GLU A 652 -35.42 -6.45 -10.67
CA GLU A 652 -34.96 -5.29 -9.94
C GLU A 652 -35.90 -4.99 -8.77
N LYS A 653 -35.36 -4.61 -7.58
CA LYS A 653 -36.12 -4.27 -6.37
C LYS A 653 -35.84 -2.82 -5.97
N PRO A 654 -36.54 -1.82 -6.57
CA PRO A 654 -36.34 -0.42 -6.21
C PRO A 654 -36.86 -0.13 -4.80
N PHE A 655 -36.47 1.02 -4.23
CA PHE A 655 -37.12 1.53 -3.05
C PHE A 655 -38.60 1.85 -3.38
N ALA A 656 -39.48 1.39 -2.53
CA ALA A 656 -40.87 1.84 -2.59
C ALA A 656 -40.92 3.32 -2.14
N VAL A 657 -41.39 4.19 -3.02
CA VAL A 657 -41.59 5.60 -2.69
C VAL A 657 -42.84 5.71 -1.84
N GLU A 658 -42.71 6.21 -0.63
CA GLU A 658 -43.84 6.50 0.25
C GLU A 658 -44.60 7.70 -0.33
N THR A 659 -45.77 7.47 -0.88
CA THR A 659 -46.70 8.56 -1.24
C THR A 659 -47.18 9.20 0.04
N LEU A 660 -46.83 10.45 0.27
CA LEU A 660 -47.37 11.22 1.42
C LEU A 660 -48.89 11.37 1.24
N PRO A 661 -49.70 11.00 2.24
CA PRO A 661 -51.15 10.99 2.13
C PRO A 661 -51.73 12.42 2.25
N ASN A 662 -51.18 13.40 1.53
CA ASN A 662 -51.71 14.76 1.58
C ASN A 662 -51.67 15.41 0.19
N PRO A 663 -52.79 15.33 -0.56
CA PRO A 663 -52.92 15.89 -1.90
C PRO A 663 -52.82 17.43 -1.94
N HIS A 664 -52.87 18.13 -0.80
CA HIS A 664 -52.73 19.58 -0.74
C HIS A 664 -51.27 20.08 -0.69
N LYS A 665 -50.28 19.21 -0.68
CA LYS A 665 -48.85 19.59 -0.74
C LYS A 665 -48.18 19.38 -2.10
N GLU A 666 -48.90 18.96 -3.10
CA GLU A 666 -48.50 19.12 -4.50
C GLU A 666 -48.63 20.57 -5.01
N ARG A 667 -48.43 21.54 -4.16
CA ARG A 667 -47.96 22.82 -4.68
C ARG A 667 -46.60 22.54 -5.26
N LEU A 668 -46.54 22.45 -6.59
CA LEU A 668 -45.35 22.70 -7.38
C LEU A 668 -44.60 23.81 -6.68
N LEU A 669 -43.54 23.49 -5.98
CA LEU A 669 -42.66 24.47 -5.36
C LEU A 669 -42.26 25.42 -6.47
N ALA A 670 -42.85 26.62 -6.42
CA ALA A 670 -42.61 27.63 -7.43
C ALA A 670 -41.11 27.81 -7.58
N PRO A 671 -40.60 27.77 -8.79
CA PRO A 671 -39.16 27.63 -9.03
C PRO A 671 -38.29 28.75 -8.46
N ALA A 672 -38.88 29.86 -8.01
CA ALA A 672 -38.18 31.08 -7.62
C ALA A 672 -37.79 31.18 -6.13
N ASN A 673 -38.34 30.34 -5.24
CA ASN A 673 -38.11 30.46 -3.80
C ASN A 673 -37.79 29.12 -3.15
N TYR A 674 -36.78 28.41 -3.66
CA TYR A 674 -36.28 27.25 -2.97
C TYR A 674 -35.49 27.70 -1.72
N LYS A 675 -36.19 27.93 -0.63
CA LYS A 675 -35.60 27.94 0.69
C LYS A 675 -35.29 26.48 1.02
N LEU A 676 -34.04 26.20 1.34
CA LEU A 676 -33.61 24.90 1.88
C LEU A 676 -34.49 24.64 3.12
N ASN A 677 -35.51 23.80 2.97
CA ASN A 677 -36.42 23.52 4.06
C ASN A 677 -35.91 22.34 4.84
N LEU A 678 -34.81 22.57 5.59
CA LEU A 678 -34.23 21.59 6.49
C LEU A 678 -35.25 21.29 7.61
N LYS A 679 -35.54 20.02 7.78
CA LYS A 679 -36.37 19.51 8.89
C LYS A 679 -35.51 19.28 10.11
N ARG A 680 -36.12 19.15 11.28
CA ARG A 680 -35.38 18.81 12.51
C ARG A 680 -34.46 17.59 12.36
N LEU A 681 -34.89 16.58 11.61
CA LEU A 681 -34.08 15.40 11.35
C LEU A 681 -32.82 15.72 10.51
N ASP A 682 -32.93 16.64 9.55
CA ASP A 682 -31.78 17.03 8.72
C ASP A 682 -30.71 17.76 9.58
N TYR A 683 -31.16 18.63 10.52
CA TYR A 683 -30.24 19.26 11.48
C TYR A 683 -29.63 18.25 12.45
N LEU A 684 -30.41 17.27 12.93
CA LEU A 684 -29.88 16.20 13.79
C LEU A 684 -28.87 15.32 13.05
N LEU A 685 -29.11 15.02 11.78
CA LEU A 685 -28.16 14.25 10.95
C LEU A 685 -26.88 15.05 10.70
N ILE A 686 -27.00 16.35 10.36
CA ILE A 686 -25.81 17.20 10.17
C ILE A 686 -25.05 17.31 11.49
N ALA A 687 -25.73 17.57 12.61
CA ALA A 687 -25.09 17.64 13.92
C ALA A 687 -24.45 16.30 14.30
N GLY A 688 -25.13 15.18 14.10
CA GLY A 688 -24.60 13.84 14.38
C GLY A 688 -23.36 13.52 13.58
N VAL A 689 -23.39 13.80 12.27
CA VAL A 689 -22.21 13.63 11.41
C VAL A 689 -21.06 14.51 11.87
N THR A 690 -21.35 15.80 12.13
CA THR A 690 -20.34 16.76 12.60
C THR A 690 -19.72 16.30 13.91
N VAL A 691 -20.53 15.85 14.87
CA VAL A 691 -20.02 15.36 16.16
C VAL A 691 -19.15 14.11 15.99
N VAL A 692 -19.63 13.12 15.23
CA VAL A 692 -18.86 11.88 15.01
C VAL A 692 -17.53 12.16 14.35
N TYR A 693 -17.51 12.94 13.26
CA TYR A 693 -16.27 13.30 12.59
C TYR A 693 -15.38 14.19 13.46
N SER A 694 -15.95 15.10 14.25
CA SER A 694 -15.17 15.92 15.17
C SER A 694 -14.55 15.06 16.29
N VAL A 695 -15.30 14.12 16.86
CA VAL A 695 -14.74 13.21 17.88
C VAL A 695 -13.60 12.39 17.28
N LEU A 696 -13.79 11.79 16.11
CA LEU A 696 -12.73 11.01 15.45
C LEU A 696 -11.51 11.88 15.09
N ALA A 697 -11.75 13.09 14.59
CA ALA A 697 -10.68 14.00 14.19
C ALA A 697 -9.92 14.61 15.37
N PHE A 698 -10.58 14.81 16.52
CA PHE A 698 -9.99 15.48 17.69
C PHE A 698 -9.64 14.51 18.84
N THR A 699 -9.93 13.23 18.73
CA THR A 699 -9.46 12.23 19.69
C THR A 699 -7.97 12.03 19.47
N ASN A 700 -7.20 12.17 20.53
CA ASN A 700 -5.73 12.05 20.55
C ASN A 700 -4.95 13.06 19.68
N LEU A 701 -5.54 14.19 19.33
CA LEU A 701 -4.86 15.26 18.57
C LEU A 701 -3.69 15.93 19.33
N GLY A 702 -3.53 15.65 20.62
CA GLY A 702 -2.56 16.35 21.44
C GLY A 702 -2.81 17.86 21.54
N SER A 703 -1.80 18.61 21.87
CA SER A 703 -1.91 20.08 21.94
C SER A 703 -1.86 20.66 20.52
N THR A 704 -2.93 21.41 20.14
CA THR A 704 -2.96 22.18 18.89
C THR A 704 -2.22 23.51 18.97
N LYS A 705 -1.66 23.84 20.13
CA LYS A 705 -0.88 25.07 20.33
C LYS A 705 0.58 24.78 20.11
N ALA A 706 1.19 25.49 19.18
CA ALA A 706 2.65 25.52 19.09
C ALA A 706 3.23 26.03 20.43
N PRO A 707 4.35 25.47 20.90
CA PRO A 707 5.02 26.01 22.08
C PRO A 707 5.29 27.48 21.90
N GLN A 708 4.83 28.32 22.85
CA GLN A 708 5.01 29.75 22.78
C GLN A 708 6.35 30.18 23.45
N THR A 709 6.96 29.25 24.17
CA THR A 709 8.24 29.44 24.87
C THR A 709 9.10 28.21 24.60
N ALA A 710 10.32 28.42 24.23
CA ALA A 710 11.32 27.37 24.08
C ALA A 710 12.51 27.69 25.02
N TRP A 711 13.11 26.66 25.58
CA TRP A 711 14.42 26.75 26.19
C TRP A 711 15.47 26.41 25.13
N THR A 712 16.49 27.22 25.04
CA THR A 712 17.61 26.95 24.12
C THR A 712 18.87 26.90 24.96
N SER A 713 19.67 25.85 24.85
CA SER A 713 20.94 25.75 25.57
C SER A 713 21.93 26.80 25.06
N SER A 714 22.66 27.43 25.99
CA SER A 714 23.69 28.40 25.67
C SER A 714 25.07 27.77 25.53
N ALA A 715 25.24 26.53 25.98
CA ALA A 715 26.50 25.80 25.92
C ALA A 715 26.26 24.26 25.85
N PRO A 716 27.16 23.49 25.22
CA PRO A 716 27.08 22.05 25.20
C PRO A 716 27.09 21.46 26.63
N GLY A 717 26.14 20.55 26.91
CA GLY A 717 26.02 19.89 28.21
C GLY A 717 25.11 20.61 29.22
N GLU A 718 24.48 21.73 28.86
CA GLU A 718 23.39 22.28 29.68
C GLU A 718 22.21 21.35 29.73
N THR A 719 21.59 21.22 30.89
CA THR A 719 20.38 20.42 31.11
C THR A 719 19.26 21.30 31.62
N VAL A 720 18.05 21.03 31.18
CA VAL A 720 16.83 21.59 31.73
C VAL A 720 16.07 20.54 32.50
N THR A 721 15.64 20.86 33.71
CA THR A 721 14.75 19.99 34.49
C THR A 721 13.35 20.58 34.45
N ILE A 722 12.40 19.83 34.00
CA ILE A 722 10.99 20.23 33.98
C ILE A 722 10.30 19.53 35.13
N ASP A 723 9.88 20.33 36.13
CA ASP A 723 9.05 19.82 37.22
C ASP A 723 7.57 19.98 36.84
N LEU A 724 6.89 18.87 36.72
CA LEU A 724 5.47 18.83 36.38
C LEU A 724 4.56 19.03 37.60
N GLY A 725 5.15 19.17 38.78
CA GLY A 725 4.43 19.40 40.06
C GLY A 725 3.66 18.20 40.60
N THR A 726 3.35 17.25 39.79
CA THR A 726 2.70 15.97 40.14
C THR A 726 3.21 14.86 39.21
N GLU A 727 3.14 13.62 39.67
CA GLU A 727 3.47 12.47 38.84
C GLU A 727 2.52 12.42 37.64
N GLN A 728 3.03 12.55 36.41
CA GLN A 728 2.30 12.55 35.17
C GLN A 728 2.86 11.44 34.30
N THR A 729 1.98 10.68 33.65
CA THR A 729 2.37 9.76 32.60
C THR A 729 2.28 10.47 31.27
N PHE A 730 3.39 10.56 30.53
CA PHE A 730 3.38 11.12 29.17
C PHE A 730 4.16 10.17 28.23
N HIS A 731 3.67 10.06 27.02
CA HIS A 731 4.15 9.12 26.03
C HIS A 731 5.16 9.71 25.06
N MET A 732 5.32 11.04 25.03
CA MET A 732 6.25 11.71 24.12
C MET A 732 6.69 13.04 24.66
N THR A 733 8.00 13.29 24.64
CA THR A 733 8.60 14.64 24.74
C THR A 733 8.98 15.08 23.35
N TYR A 734 8.44 16.21 22.89
CA TYR A 734 8.88 16.84 21.65
C TYR A 734 10.10 17.70 21.92
N TYR A 735 11.18 17.36 21.26
CA TYR A 735 12.40 18.13 21.23
C TYR A 735 12.49 18.82 19.86
N GLY A 736 12.38 20.14 19.81
CA GLY A 736 12.55 20.95 18.61
C GLY A 736 13.89 21.67 18.68
N GLY A 737 14.86 21.23 17.87
CA GLY A 737 16.15 21.92 17.71
C GLY A 737 16.11 22.93 16.58
#